data_8750515a35f1490d97694792bda9d064
#
_entry.id   8750515a35f1490d97694792bda9d064
#
_cell.length_a   1.000
_cell.length_b   1.000
_cell.length_c   1.000
_cell.angle_alpha   90.00
_cell.angle_beta   90.00
_cell.angle_gamma   90.00
#
_symmetry.space_group_name_H-M   'P 1'
#
loop_
_entity.id
_entity.type
_entity.pdbx_description
1 polymer ?
#
loop_
_entity_poly.entity_id
_entity_poly.type
_entity_poly.pdbx_seq_one_letter_code
_entity_poly.pdbx_strand_id
1 'polypeptide(L)'
;QINKTANAVREIILALLSDNHPATKGKRDGKEPWEEPGKKPAAYRKYQVSKSSHRTLMLAILLPLIVIAALLFGLSRTPGKLRGTTGLNEKSIAVLPFELIGTGDGNRWIGDALTDEIISQLCKINDLVVRPRTSVMKYREAEKSIPDIGHELGTNYIIEGNCQIFNDIVRITVKLINVRKNQQLWSSVFEGTWDDLHGMQTDIAIKTASTLQAVLTPEEKARLVKNPTGNPGAYRDFLKANVLSDNALYYLLAGNKFIDSISFAAAISMYDRAIDEDPGFALAYARRAVARSWGYYSGQLDETHVDECKADADRAFELDNNLAEAFIARGFYNYYCVGDFNEALSQFSRAAETDPANFQPLFYMAMVCRKKGEWQRSQELIRKVISKEPRDALVLINIGTSYALMHSFDSALIFFRKSIDALPEWPGPYLNTMEAYMLRDGNTARARGVFDTLKARTGHTDAYYSSMLDICDGRYHDALALLQSSANDGFESPGLRYLMAGLAYSLINNKQMAASYYDSALVMYKMMILDNPDDFYSYSCSGLAYAGLGNATDAVIAGKTAVQLAGDNSLMKQDMILNLAKIYAMTGNYTEALRQVEHLLTQPSWFSLKLFNTDPVWKKVSETPEFRGLEEKLNDLNKPLKY
;
A
#
# COMPACT_ATOMS: atom_id res chain seq x y z
N GLN A 1 15.59 20.39 -24.93
CA GLN A 1 14.98 21.01 -26.14
C GLN A 1 13.44 20.98 -26.08
N ILE A 2 12.81 19.92 -25.63
CA ILE A 2 11.33 19.79 -25.55
C ILE A 2 10.69 20.86 -24.64
N ASN A 3 11.30 21.16 -23.50
CA ASN A 3 10.80 22.19 -22.58
C ASN A 3 10.96 23.64 -23.11
N LYS A 4 11.94 23.90 -23.97
CA LYS A 4 12.10 25.22 -24.62
C LYS A 4 11.04 25.45 -25.69
N THR A 5 10.68 24.40 -26.44
CA THR A 5 9.65 24.49 -27.47
C THR A 5 8.23 24.62 -26.87
N ALA A 6 7.97 23.92 -25.77
CA ALA A 6 6.68 24.03 -25.05
C ALA A 6 6.48 25.43 -24.43
N ASN A 7 7.52 26.04 -23.90
CA ASN A 7 7.46 27.40 -23.35
C ASN A 7 7.29 28.45 -24.47
N ALA A 8 7.96 28.30 -25.60
CA ALA A 8 7.78 29.21 -26.74
C ALA A 8 6.34 29.14 -27.33
N VAL A 9 5.75 27.95 -27.41
CA VAL A 9 4.35 27.77 -27.85
C VAL A 9 3.38 28.38 -26.84
N ARG A 10 3.64 28.26 -25.55
CA ARG A 10 2.82 28.87 -24.48
C ARG A 10 2.86 30.39 -24.54
N GLU A 11 4.03 30.99 -24.79
CA GLU A 11 4.15 32.44 -24.92
C GLU A 11 3.44 32.98 -26.16
N ILE A 12 3.50 32.26 -27.29
CA ILE A 12 2.77 32.62 -28.51
C ILE A 12 1.25 32.56 -28.29
N ILE A 13 0.77 31.53 -27.59
CA ILE A 13 -0.67 31.40 -27.26
C ILE A 13 -1.11 32.53 -26.32
N LEU A 14 -0.31 32.89 -25.33
CA LEU A 14 -0.61 33.98 -24.40
C LEU A 14 -0.60 35.35 -25.09
N ALA A 15 0.29 35.59 -26.05
CA ALA A 15 0.33 36.80 -26.85
C ALA A 15 -0.90 36.93 -27.77
N LEU A 16 -1.34 35.81 -28.37
CA LEU A 16 -2.54 35.79 -29.23
C LEU A 16 -3.85 35.94 -28.44
N LEU A 17 -3.86 35.63 -27.14
CA LEU A 17 -5.02 35.81 -26.26
C LEU A 17 -5.09 37.20 -25.62
N SER A 18 -3.96 37.95 -25.62
CA SER A 18 -3.90 39.31 -25.04
C SER A 18 -4.38 40.43 -25.97
N ASP A 19 -4.52 40.15 -27.29
CA ASP A 19 -4.95 41.16 -28.29
C ASP A 19 -6.47 41.29 -28.46
N ASN A 20 -7.29 40.65 -27.65
CA ASN A 20 -8.74 40.64 -27.82
C ASN A 20 -9.55 41.02 -26.54
N HIS A 21 -9.18 42.11 -25.84
CA HIS A 21 -10.14 42.75 -24.95
C HIS A 21 -9.84 44.26 -24.77
N PRO A 22 -10.82 45.13 -25.08
CA PRO A 22 -10.71 46.55 -24.72
C PRO A 22 -11.04 46.72 -23.23
N ALA A 23 -10.08 47.18 -22.46
CA ALA A 23 -10.22 47.46 -21.04
C ALA A 23 -10.97 48.77 -20.82
N THR A 24 -12.16 48.65 -20.21
CA THR A 24 -12.80 49.75 -19.50
C THR A 24 -12.10 49.96 -18.16
N LYS A 25 -11.52 51.16 -17.94
CA LYS A 25 -11.27 51.68 -16.60
C LYS A 25 -11.71 53.14 -16.52
N GLY A 26 -12.76 53.37 -15.76
CA GLY A 26 -13.12 54.67 -15.27
C GLY A 26 -12.33 55.07 -14.01
N LYS A 27 -12.03 56.37 -13.90
CA LYS A 27 -12.26 57.21 -12.74
C LYS A 27 -11.62 58.60 -12.94
N ARG A 28 -12.51 59.61 -12.94
CA ARG A 28 -12.54 60.89 -12.15
C ARG A 28 -11.26 61.73 -12.11
N ASP A 29 -11.24 62.94 -12.52
CA ASP A 29 -11.90 64.15 -12.03
C ASP A 29 -11.45 65.38 -12.84
N GLY A 30 -12.42 66.27 -13.11
CA GLY A 30 -12.22 67.73 -12.93
C GLY A 30 -12.08 68.64 -14.16
N LYS A 31 -13.20 69.28 -14.51
CA LYS A 31 -13.33 70.66 -15.02
C LYS A 31 -13.23 70.95 -16.52
N GLU A 32 -14.38 71.30 -17.02
CA GLU A 32 -14.73 72.06 -18.23
C GLU A 32 -14.06 73.50 -18.27
N PRO A 33 -14.23 74.35 -19.33
CA PRO A 33 -15.11 74.26 -20.50
C PRO A 33 -14.60 74.94 -21.80
N TRP A 34 -15.46 74.85 -22.91
CA TRP A 34 -15.65 75.79 -24.05
C TRP A 34 -14.61 75.72 -25.20
N GLU A 35 -14.84 75.69 -26.49
CA GLU A 35 -15.85 76.25 -27.41
C GLU A 35 -15.75 75.59 -28.81
N GLU A 36 -16.83 75.53 -29.51
CA GLU A 36 -16.96 75.20 -30.95
C GLU A 36 -16.54 76.37 -31.87
N PRO A 37 -16.60 76.39 -33.23
CA PRO A 37 -16.98 75.36 -34.23
C PRO A 37 -16.18 75.43 -35.56
N GLY A 38 -16.40 74.44 -36.44
CA GLY A 38 -16.50 74.72 -37.87
C GLY A 38 -15.51 74.04 -38.82
N LYS A 39 -15.95 73.13 -39.60
CA LYS A 39 -16.07 72.97 -41.05
C LYS A 39 -16.03 71.54 -41.57
N LYS A 40 -17.04 71.13 -42.30
CA LYS A 40 -17.15 69.94 -43.18
C LYS A 40 -16.40 70.20 -44.49
N PRO A 41 -16.39 69.27 -45.44
CA PRO A 41 -16.07 67.82 -45.50
C PRO A 41 -15.10 67.50 -46.65
N ALA A 42 -14.46 66.33 -46.68
CA ALA A 42 -13.88 65.79 -47.93
C ALA A 42 -13.86 64.28 -47.98
N ALA A 43 -14.67 63.80 -48.92
CA ALA A 43 -14.47 62.66 -49.80
C ALA A 43 -14.21 61.25 -49.23
N TYR A 44 -15.26 60.49 -49.23
CA TYR A 44 -15.27 59.02 -49.24
C TYR A 44 -14.54 58.50 -50.47
N ARG A 45 -13.42 57.78 -50.31
CA ARG A 45 -12.85 56.93 -51.35
C ARG A 45 -13.21 55.48 -51.03
N LYS A 46 -14.17 54.91 -51.79
CA LYS A 46 -14.49 53.51 -51.80
C LYS A 46 -13.25 52.72 -52.25
N TYR A 47 -12.69 51.94 -51.36
CA TYR A 47 -11.78 50.85 -51.77
C TYR A 47 -12.63 49.61 -52.11
N GLN A 48 -12.62 49.26 -53.38
CA GLN A 48 -13.10 47.97 -53.87
C GLN A 48 -12.10 46.90 -53.42
N VAL A 49 -12.54 46.03 -52.52
CA VAL A 49 -11.77 44.84 -52.12
C VAL A 49 -11.97 43.76 -53.20
N SER A 50 -10.89 43.48 -53.92
CA SER A 50 -10.81 42.42 -54.94
C SER A 50 -11.09 41.06 -54.31
N LYS A 51 -12.00 40.28 -54.88
CA LYS A 51 -12.43 38.94 -54.49
C LYS A 51 -11.36 37.83 -54.60
N SER A 52 -10.06 38.16 -54.82
CA SER A 52 -8.98 37.18 -55.04
C SER A 52 -8.15 36.86 -53.78
N SER A 53 -8.38 37.58 -52.67
CA SER A 53 -7.52 37.49 -51.48
C SER A 53 -7.90 36.35 -50.50
N HIS A 54 -9.14 35.85 -50.55
CA HIS A 54 -9.60 34.81 -49.62
C HIS A 54 -9.07 33.39 -49.93
N ARG A 55 -8.79 33.08 -51.21
CA ARG A 55 -8.25 31.76 -51.59
C ARG A 55 -6.78 31.59 -51.20
N THR A 56 -5.98 32.66 -51.32
CA THR A 56 -4.56 32.64 -50.92
C THR A 56 -4.40 32.66 -49.39
N LEU A 57 -5.27 33.36 -48.68
CA LEU A 57 -5.27 33.37 -47.20
C LEU A 57 -5.73 32.00 -46.63
N MET A 58 -6.77 31.37 -47.24
CA MET A 58 -7.17 30.02 -46.83
C MET A 58 -6.10 28.96 -47.12
N LEU A 59 -5.38 29.07 -48.25
CA LEU A 59 -4.26 28.16 -48.55
C LEU A 59 -3.07 28.36 -47.62
N ALA A 60 -2.80 29.60 -47.18
CA ALA A 60 -1.72 29.92 -46.28
C ALA A 60 -2.00 29.43 -44.83
N ILE A 61 -3.25 29.25 -44.43
CA ILE A 61 -3.64 28.72 -43.10
C ILE A 61 -3.88 27.21 -43.16
N LEU A 62 -4.43 26.68 -44.26
CA LEU A 62 -4.70 25.24 -44.42
C LEU A 62 -3.42 24.41 -44.63
N LEU A 63 -2.44 24.93 -45.34
CA LEU A 63 -1.19 24.19 -45.58
C LEU A 63 -0.39 23.89 -44.31
N PRO A 64 -0.13 24.85 -43.39
CA PRO A 64 0.54 24.55 -42.14
C PRO A 64 -0.30 23.68 -41.22
N LEU A 65 -1.65 23.80 -41.23
CA LEU A 65 -2.54 22.91 -40.47
C LEU A 65 -2.50 21.47 -40.98
N ILE A 66 -2.45 21.27 -42.30
CA ILE A 66 -2.30 19.95 -42.91
C ILE A 66 -0.90 19.37 -42.61
N VAL A 67 0.16 20.17 -42.62
CA VAL A 67 1.49 19.75 -42.26
C VAL A 67 1.60 19.39 -40.75
N ILE A 68 0.97 20.18 -39.90
CA ILE A 68 0.87 19.86 -38.44
C ILE A 68 0.04 18.60 -38.21
N ALA A 69 -1.09 18.45 -38.90
CA ALA A 69 -1.91 17.24 -38.82
C ALA A 69 -1.19 16.02 -39.41
N ALA A 70 -0.42 16.15 -40.48
CA ALA A 70 0.39 15.09 -41.06
C ALA A 70 1.58 14.73 -40.15
N LEU A 71 2.20 15.70 -39.46
CA LEU A 71 3.23 15.46 -38.45
C LEU A 71 2.66 14.78 -37.20
N LEU A 72 1.49 15.21 -36.72
CA LEU A 72 0.79 14.57 -35.60
C LEU A 72 0.31 13.16 -35.97
N PHE A 73 -0.16 12.96 -37.22
CA PHE A 73 -0.58 11.67 -37.73
C PHE A 73 0.59 10.75 -38.08
N GLY A 74 1.73 11.30 -38.53
CA GLY A 74 2.99 10.58 -38.70
C GLY A 74 3.60 10.15 -37.36
N LEU A 75 3.50 10.99 -36.34
CA LEU A 75 3.90 10.68 -34.95
C LEU A 75 2.96 9.66 -34.30
N SER A 76 1.68 9.58 -34.71
CA SER A 76 0.72 8.58 -34.20
C SER A 76 0.79 7.24 -34.93
N ARG A 77 1.49 7.15 -36.08
CA ARG A 77 1.65 5.94 -36.89
C ARG A 77 3.01 5.24 -36.78
N THR A 78 3.85 5.62 -35.83
CA THR A 78 4.95 4.72 -35.44
C THR A 78 4.36 3.62 -34.58
N PRO A 79 4.17 2.38 -35.10
CA PRO A 79 3.75 1.27 -34.27
C PRO A 79 4.94 0.91 -33.38
N GLY A 80 4.84 1.20 -32.12
CA GLY A 80 5.75 0.70 -31.11
C GLY A 80 7.06 1.50 -31.01
N LYS A 81 7.06 2.30 -30.00
CA LYS A 81 8.13 2.58 -29.03
C LYS A 81 7.90 3.95 -28.38
N LEU A 82 6.72 4.20 -27.85
CA LEU A 82 6.63 4.87 -26.57
C LEU A 82 6.80 3.78 -25.50
N ARG A 83 7.95 3.09 -25.56
CA ARG A 83 8.58 2.59 -24.36
C ARG A 83 8.95 3.85 -23.57
N GLY A 84 8.13 4.22 -22.62
CA GLY A 84 8.62 4.91 -21.46
C GLY A 84 9.79 4.07 -20.94
N THR A 85 10.99 4.46 -21.31
CA THR A 85 12.18 4.17 -20.53
C THR A 85 12.02 4.97 -19.23
N THR A 86 11.13 4.52 -18.33
CA THR A 86 11.51 4.53 -16.93
C THR A 86 12.82 3.78 -16.94
N GLY A 87 13.92 4.50 -16.79
CA GLY A 87 15.25 3.91 -16.81
C GLY A 87 15.23 2.78 -15.79
N LEU A 88 15.16 1.54 -16.29
CA LEU A 88 15.44 0.38 -15.47
C LEU A 88 16.81 0.68 -14.90
N ASN A 89 16.90 0.76 -13.57
CA ASN A 89 18.18 0.98 -12.92
C ASN A 89 19.14 -0.04 -13.52
N GLU A 90 20.26 0.43 -14.11
CA GLU A 90 21.13 -0.43 -14.94
C GLU A 90 21.55 -1.68 -14.20
N LYS A 91 21.63 -1.62 -12.86
CA LYS A 91 22.05 -2.71 -11.96
C LYS A 91 20.89 -3.31 -11.16
N SER A 92 19.72 -3.45 -11.78
CA SER A 92 18.57 -4.16 -11.17
C SER A 92 18.73 -5.67 -11.32
N ILE A 93 18.59 -6.40 -10.20
CA ILE A 93 18.83 -7.84 -10.10
C ILE A 93 17.73 -8.57 -9.32
N ALA A 94 17.41 -9.79 -9.74
CA ALA A 94 16.54 -10.71 -9.01
C ALA A 94 17.26 -12.03 -8.76
N VAL A 95 17.01 -12.64 -7.62
CA VAL A 95 17.45 -13.99 -7.26
C VAL A 95 16.24 -14.89 -7.32
N LEU A 96 16.21 -15.85 -8.26
CA LEU A 96 15.13 -16.83 -8.33
C LEU A 96 15.27 -17.87 -7.22
N PRO A 97 14.16 -18.52 -6.80
CA PRO A 97 14.20 -19.56 -5.79
C PRO A 97 15.18 -20.68 -6.17
N PHE A 98 16.12 -20.95 -5.27
CA PHE A 98 17.10 -22.02 -5.47
C PHE A 98 16.45 -23.39 -5.35
N GLU A 99 16.73 -24.26 -6.29
CA GLU A 99 16.27 -25.65 -6.25
C GLU A 99 17.17 -26.50 -5.36
N LEU A 100 16.57 -27.34 -4.52
CA LEU A 100 17.30 -28.36 -3.77
C LEU A 100 17.28 -29.69 -4.54
N ILE A 101 18.46 -30.19 -4.88
CA ILE A 101 18.62 -31.45 -5.65
C ILE A 101 19.07 -32.57 -4.70
N GLY A 102 18.36 -33.70 -4.71
CA GLY A 102 18.84 -34.98 -4.15
C GLY A 102 18.48 -35.24 -2.69
N THR A 103 17.69 -34.43 -2.01
CA THR A 103 17.20 -34.65 -0.63
C THR A 103 15.67 -34.65 -0.61
N GLY A 104 15.08 -35.46 0.31
CA GLY A 104 13.61 -35.55 0.43
C GLY A 104 12.96 -34.21 0.84
N ASP A 105 11.62 -34.15 0.73
CA ASP A 105 10.79 -32.95 0.91
C ASP A 105 11.02 -32.17 2.22
N GLY A 106 11.53 -32.82 3.27
CA GLY A 106 11.80 -32.18 4.58
C GLY A 106 12.90 -31.10 4.58
N ASN A 107 13.70 -30.99 3.50
CA ASN A 107 14.81 -30.04 3.41
C ASN A 107 14.59 -28.90 2.41
N ARG A 108 13.39 -28.75 1.84
CA ARG A 108 13.05 -27.67 0.88
C ARG A 108 13.37 -26.26 1.43
N TRP A 109 13.28 -26.08 2.73
CA TRP A 109 13.61 -24.82 3.40
C TRP A 109 15.02 -24.30 3.12
N ILE A 110 15.98 -25.21 2.76
CA ILE A 110 17.38 -24.82 2.50
C ILE A 110 17.49 -23.98 1.22
N GLY A 111 16.78 -24.36 0.15
CA GLY A 111 16.73 -23.56 -1.07
C GLY A 111 16.14 -22.18 -0.82
N ASP A 112 15.11 -22.11 0.03
CA ASP A 112 14.50 -20.85 0.45
C ASP A 112 15.47 -19.99 1.25
N ALA A 113 16.12 -20.56 2.26
CA ALA A 113 17.09 -19.88 3.08
C ALA A 113 18.28 -19.33 2.25
N LEU A 114 18.76 -20.10 1.29
CA LEU A 114 19.81 -19.64 0.36
C LEU A 114 19.34 -18.47 -0.49
N THR A 115 18.12 -18.54 -1.03
CA THR A 115 17.53 -17.47 -1.81
C THR A 115 17.44 -16.17 -0.99
N ASP A 116 16.90 -16.29 0.22
CA ASP A 116 16.67 -15.16 1.13
C ASP A 116 18.00 -14.53 1.56
N GLU A 117 18.99 -15.36 1.91
CA GLU A 117 20.27 -14.84 2.35
C GLU A 117 21.08 -14.20 1.22
N ILE A 118 21.05 -14.76 -0.01
CA ILE A 118 21.69 -14.12 -1.18
C ILE A 118 21.01 -12.79 -1.48
N ILE A 119 19.67 -12.71 -1.40
CA ILE A 119 18.94 -11.43 -1.50
C ILE A 119 19.43 -10.46 -0.42
N SER A 120 19.48 -10.91 0.84
CA SER A 120 19.94 -10.10 1.98
C SER A 120 21.36 -9.58 1.78
N GLN A 121 22.29 -10.43 1.34
CA GLN A 121 23.68 -10.02 1.08
C GLN A 121 23.76 -8.98 -0.06
N LEU A 122 23.04 -9.19 -1.16
CA LEU A 122 23.00 -8.24 -2.27
C LEU A 122 22.36 -6.90 -1.88
N CYS A 123 21.36 -6.90 -0.99
CA CYS A 123 20.73 -5.68 -0.48
C CYS A 123 21.68 -4.79 0.33
N LYS A 124 22.78 -5.33 0.88
CA LYS A 124 23.81 -4.54 1.58
C LYS A 124 24.64 -3.65 0.64
N ILE A 125 24.48 -3.79 -0.68
CA ILE A 125 25.22 -3.07 -1.72
C ILE A 125 24.32 -1.98 -2.32
N ASN A 126 24.53 -0.73 -1.95
CA ASN A 126 23.67 0.40 -2.34
C ASN A 126 23.53 0.61 -3.85
N ASP A 127 24.53 0.22 -4.62
CA ASP A 127 24.57 0.40 -6.08
C ASP A 127 23.77 -0.67 -6.85
N LEU A 128 23.20 -1.68 -6.13
CA LEU A 128 22.30 -2.69 -6.67
C LEU A 128 20.85 -2.40 -6.28
N VAL A 129 19.94 -2.68 -7.21
CA VAL A 129 18.49 -2.70 -6.95
C VAL A 129 18.02 -4.14 -6.96
N VAL A 130 17.91 -4.74 -5.78
CA VAL A 130 17.58 -6.16 -5.60
C VAL A 130 16.07 -6.33 -5.51
N ARG A 131 15.51 -7.35 -6.19
CA ARG A 131 14.08 -7.67 -6.06
C ARG A 131 13.82 -8.45 -4.79
N PRO A 132 12.73 -8.13 -4.04
CA PRO A 132 12.44 -8.80 -2.79
C PRO A 132 11.95 -10.23 -3.00
N ARG A 133 12.06 -11.02 -1.94
CA ARG A 133 11.60 -12.40 -1.88
C ARG A 133 10.14 -12.56 -2.37
N THR A 134 9.23 -11.72 -1.87
CA THR A 134 7.80 -11.76 -2.23
C THR A 134 7.54 -11.68 -3.73
N SER A 135 8.39 -10.96 -4.48
CA SER A 135 8.25 -10.84 -5.93
C SER A 135 8.78 -12.02 -6.72
N VAL A 136 9.70 -12.80 -6.15
CA VAL A 136 10.40 -13.90 -6.88
C VAL A 136 9.86 -15.28 -6.57
N MET A 137 9.26 -15.52 -5.41
CA MET A 137 8.84 -16.84 -4.97
C MET A 137 7.78 -17.50 -5.88
N LYS A 138 6.95 -16.70 -6.54
CA LYS A 138 5.95 -17.18 -7.53
C LYS A 138 6.56 -17.84 -8.77
N TYR A 139 7.87 -17.72 -8.97
CA TYR A 139 8.57 -18.33 -10.12
C TYR A 139 9.21 -19.68 -9.79
N ARG A 140 9.00 -20.23 -8.60
CA ARG A 140 9.57 -21.52 -8.19
C ARG A 140 9.21 -22.68 -9.13
N GLU A 141 7.97 -22.74 -9.55
CA GLU A 141 7.44 -23.81 -10.42
C GLU A 141 6.95 -23.26 -11.77
N ALA A 142 7.40 -22.04 -12.12
CA ALA A 142 6.93 -21.37 -13.32
C ALA A 142 7.68 -21.86 -14.56
N GLU A 143 6.98 -22.46 -15.50
CA GLU A 143 7.49 -22.76 -16.84
C GLU A 143 7.59 -21.48 -17.71
N LYS A 144 8.38 -20.50 -17.25
CA LYS A 144 8.60 -19.24 -17.96
C LYS A 144 10.04 -19.05 -18.33
N SER A 145 10.28 -18.40 -19.49
CA SER A 145 11.63 -18.06 -19.90
C SER A 145 12.25 -16.97 -19.02
N ILE A 146 13.57 -16.97 -18.85
CA ILE A 146 14.32 -15.93 -18.11
C ILE A 146 14.02 -14.52 -18.63
N PRO A 147 13.95 -14.26 -19.97
CA PRO A 147 13.51 -12.96 -20.47
C PRO A 147 12.10 -12.53 -20.00
N ASP A 148 11.15 -13.45 -19.98
CA ASP A 148 9.78 -13.15 -19.55
C ASP A 148 9.73 -12.84 -18.05
N ILE A 149 10.40 -13.66 -17.23
CA ILE A 149 10.52 -13.42 -15.79
C ILE A 149 11.20 -12.07 -15.53
N GLY A 150 12.29 -11.77 -16.21
CA GLY A 150 13.01 -10.52 -16.04
C GLY A 150 12.19 -9.30 -16.48
N HIS A 151 11.36 -9.44 -17.52
CA HIS A 151 10.43 -8.40 -17.96
C HIS A 151 9.33 -8.16 -16.91
N GLU A 152 8.73 -9.23 -16.38
CA GLU A 152 7.71 -9.14 -15.33
C GLU A 152 8.28 -8.53 -14.04
N LEU A 153 9.48 -8.93 -13.63
CA LEU A 153 10.19 -8.38 -12.48
C LEU A 153 10.79 -6.98 -12.75
N GLY A 154 10.87 -6.54 -14.01
CA GLY A 154 11.52 -5.31 -14.43
C GLY A 154 12.97 -5.25 -13.97
N THR A 155 13.70 -6.33 -14.18
CA THR A 155 15.10 -6.47 -13.79
C THR A 155 15.99 -6.70 -15.02
N ASN A 156 17.22 -6.24 -14.94
CA ASN A 156 18.20 -6.44 -16.02
C ASN A 156 19.02 -7.71 -15.86
N TYR A 157 19.10 -8.22 -14.62
CA TYR A 157 19.89 -9.39 -14.29
C TYR A 157 19.09 -10.37 -13.43
N ILE A 158 19.35 -11.65 -13.63
CA ILE A 158 18.77 -12.73 -12.83
C ILE A 158 19.89 -13.64 -12.35
N ILE A 159 19.84 -13.98 -11.06
CA ILE A 159 20.56 -15.09 -10.46
C ILE A 159 19.61 -16.29 -10.42
N GLU A 160 20.03 -17.40 -10.96
CA GLU A 160 19.41 -18.71 -10.77
C GLU A 160 20.43 -19.71 -10.23
N GLY A 161 19.97 -20.73 -9.53
CA GLY A 161 20.88 -21.74 -9.00
C GLY A 161 20.18 -22.93 -8.38
N ASN A 162 21.01 -23.87 -7.97
CA ASN A 162 20.58 -25.03 -7.20
C ASN A 162 21.57 -25.33 -6.08
N CYS A 163 21.09 -26.03 -5.08
CA CYS A 163 21.86 -26.53 -3.96
C CYS A 163 21.81 -28.05 -3.90
N GLN A 164 22.93 -28.67 -3.61
CA GLN A 164 23.04 -30.09 -3.33
C GLN A 164 23.69 -30.26 -1.97
N ILE A 165 23.16 -31.20 -1.19
CA ILE A 165 23.74 -31.53 0.11
C ILE A 165 24.04 -33.02 0.11
N PHE A 166 25.29 -33.34 0.36
CA PHE A 166 25.75 -34.71 0.48
C PHE A 166 26.58 -34.83 1.76
N ASN A 167 26.06 -35.54 2.75
CA ASN A 167 26.57 -35.54 4.11
C ASN A 167 26.65 -34.12 4.64
N ASP A 168 27.85 -33.61 5.03
CA ASP A 168 28.08 -32.25 5.53
C ASP A 168 28.56 -31.28 4.44
N ILE A 169 28.66 -31.72 3.19
CA ILE A 169 29.11 -30.89 2.08
C ILE A 169 27.91 -30.23 1.43
N VAL A 170 27.96 -28.89 1.37
CA VAL A 170 27.01 -28.03 0.67
C VAL A 170 27.64 -27.59 -0.65
N ARG A 171 26.97 -27.87 -1.75
CA ARG A 171 27.40 -27.48 -3.09
C ARG A 171 26.35 -26.59 -3.72
N ILE A 172 26.71 -25.33 -4.00
CA ILE A 172 25.83 -24.31 -4.55
C ILE A 172 26.28 -24.02 -5.98
N THR A 173 25.43 -24.27 -6.97
CA THR A 173 25.67 -23.87 -8.35
C THR A 173 24.89 -22.59 -8.61
N VAL A 174 25.58 -21.54 -9.09
CA VAL A 174 24.98 -20.22 -9.31
C VAL A 174 25.28 -19.76 -10.73
N LYS A 175 24.29 -19.17 -11.39
CA LYS A 175 24.43 -18.53 -12.69
C LYS A 175 23.90 -17.08 -12.63
N LEU A 176 24.63 -16.15 -13.20
CA LEU A 176 24.18 -14.77 -13.44
C LEU A 176 23.85 -14.58 -14.91
N ILE A 177 22.66 -14.09 -15.21
CA ILE A 177 22.13 -13.99 -16.57
C ILE A 177 21.73 -12.54 -16.84
N ASN A 178 22.16 -12.00 -17.98
CA ASN A 178 21.65 -10.72 -18.51
C ASN A 178 20.30 -10.99 -19.21
N VAL A 179 19.23 -10.43 -18.68
CA VAL A 179 17.86 -10.66 -19.17
C VAL A 179 17.67 -10.19 -20.61
N ARG A 180 18.14 -8.95 -20.93
CA ARG A 180 17.93 -8.35 -22.25
C ARG A 180 18.63 -9.11 -23.37
N LYS A 181 19.82 -9.65 -23.08
CA LYS A 181 20.62 -10.40 -24.05
C LYS A 181 20.32 -11.90 -24.02
N ASN A 182 19.57 -12.36 -23.02
CA ASN A 182 19.42 -13.78 -22.68
C ASN A 182 20.77 -14.51 -22.64
N GLN A 183 21.76 -13.90 -21.99
CA GLN A 183 23.13 -14.33 -21.99
C GLN A 183 23.60 -14.58 -20.56
N GLN A 184 24.11 -15.79 -20.33
CA GLN A 184 24.82 -16.11 -19.10
C GLN A 184 26.13 -15.31 -19.04
N LEU A 185 26.30 -14.51 -17.99
CA LEU A 185 27.52 -13.72 -17.76
C LEU A 185 28.58 -14.58 -17.07
N TRP A 186 28.18 -15.37 -16.09
CA TRP A 186 29.02 -16.36 -15.45
C TRP A 186 28.20 -17.50 -14.86
N SER A 187 28.87 -18.64 -14.63
CA SER A 187 28.42 -19.73 -13.80
C SER A 187 29.55 -20.17 -12.88
N SER A 188 29.23 -20.49 -11.63
CA SER A 188 30.22 -20.96 -10.67
C SER A 188 29.61 -21.98 -9.73
N VAL A 189 30.47 -22.85 -9.25
CA VAL A 189 30.16 -23.79 -8.19
C VAL A 189 30.92 -23.35 -6.94
N PHE A 190 30.21 -23.22 -5.84
CA PHE A 190 30.74 -22.98 -4.50
C PHE A 190 30.51 -24.27 -3.71
N GLU A 191 31.56 -24.77 -3.07
CA GLU A 191 31.53 -26.03 -2.33
C GLU A 191 32.27 -25.86 -1.02
N GLY A 192 31.67 -26.31 0.07
CA GLY A 192 32.20 -26.22 1.41
C GLY A 192 31.32 -26.99 2.39
N THR A 193 31.56 -26.82 3.66
CA THR A 193 30.74 -27.36 4.73
C THR A 193 29.66 -26.36 5.16
N TRP A 194 28.82 -26.73 6.11
CA TRP A 194 27.88 -25.79 6.72
C TRP A 194 28.58 -24.59 7.38
N ASP A 195 29.80 -24.77 7.86
CA ASP A 195 30.62 -23.72 8.46
C ASP A 195 31.03 -22.66 7.44
N ASP A 196 31.15 -23.05 6.17
CA ASP A 196 31.55 -22.16 5.07
C ASP A 196 30.38 -21.45 4.42
N LEU A 197 29.12 -21.78 4.80
CA LEU A 197 27.92 -21.33 4.09
C LEU A 197 27.82 -19.80 4.00
N HIS A 198 28.03 -19.08 5.10
CA HIS A 198 28.00 -17.62 5.10
C HIS A 198 29.10 -17.01 4.20
N GLY A 199 30.30 -17.61 4.20
CA GLY A 199 31.39 -17.23 3.30
C GLY A 199 31.01 -17.42 1.84
N MET A 200 30.40 -18.56 1.47
CA MET A 200 29.94 -18.82 0.10
C MET A 200 28.88 -17.82 -0.35
N GLN A 201 27.93 -17.47 0.51
CA GLN A 201 26.90 -16.44 0.22
C GLN A 201 27.52 -15.07 0.01
N THR A 202 28.51 -14.70 0.81
CA THR A 202 29.29 -13.46 0.67
C THR A 202 30.06 -13.43 -0.65
N ASP A 203 30.71 -14.53 -1.01
CA ASP A 203 31.48 -14.65 -2.27
C ASP A 203 30.55 -14.51 -3.51
N ILE A 204 29.35 -15.09 -3.46
CA ILE A 204 28.33 -14.95 -4.51
C ILE A 204 27.97 -13.46 -4.67
N ALA A 205 27.73 -12.76 -3.57
CA ALA A 205 27.35 -11.35 -3.60
C ALA A 205 28.51 -10.47 -4.14
N ILE A 206 29.73 -10.66 -3.66
CA ILE A 206 30.91 -9.93 -4.12
C ILE A 206 31.19 -10.18 -5.61
N LYS A 207 31.10 -11.44 -6.05
CA LYS A 207 31.30 -11.81 -7.47
C LYS A 207 30.23 -11.18 -8.36
N THR A 208 28.99 -11.18 -7.91
CA THR A 208 27.88 -10.53 -8.62
C THR A 208 28.12 -9.02 -8.74
N ALA A 209 28.43 -8.35 -7.64
CA ALA A 209 28.74 -6.91 -7.62
C ALA A 209 29.89 -6.56 -8.57
N SER A 210 30.99 -7.32 -8.51
CA SER A 210 32.13 -7.13 -9.39
C SER A 210 31.78 -7.29 -10.88
N THR A 211 30.99 -8.32 -11.22
CA THR A 211 30.55 -8.56 -12.61
C THR A 211 29.66 -7.44 -13.13
N LEU A 212 28.81 -6.89 -12.28
CA LEU A 212 27.93 -5.76 -12.61
C LEU A 212 28.63 -4.40 -12.48
N GLN A 213 29.91 -4.39 -12.16
CA GLN A 213 30.69 -3.17 -11.90
C GLN A 213 29.99 -2.27 -10.86
N ALA A 214 29.36 -2.89 -9.86
CA ALA A 214 28.75 -2.17 -8.76
C ALA A 214 29.85 -1.59 -7.86
N VAL A 215 29.64 -0.35 -7.42
CA VAL A 215 30.52 0.29 -6.45
C VAL A 215 30.30 -0.35 -5.10
N LEU A 216 31.32 -0.92 -4.52
CA LEU A 216 31.32 -1.54 -3.20
C LEU A 216 32.23 -0.74 -2.27
N THR A 217 31.64 -0.02 -1.31
CA THR A 217 32.42 0.77 -0.34
C THR A 217 33.12 -0.13 0.69
N PRO A 218 34.18 0.36 1.35
CA PRO A 218 34.83 -0.40 2.42
C PRO A 218 33.88 -0.82 3.55
N GLU A 219 32.93 0.04 3.91
CA GLU A 219 31.92 -0.18 4.94
C GLU A 219 30.92 -1.28 4.51
N GLU A 220 30.45 -1.25 3.26
CA GLU A 220 29.61 -2.29 2.70
C GLU A 220 30.32 -3.64 2.67
N LYS A 221 31.60 -3.63 2.26
CA LYS A 221 32.42 -4.84 2.25
C LYS A 221 32.58 -5.40 3.67
N ALA A 222 32.83 -4.53 4.66
CA ALA A 222 32.94 -4.95 6.07
C ALA A 222 31.65 -5.58 6.58
N ARG A 223 30.46 -5.02 6.20
CA ARG A 223 29.15 -5.61 6.55
C ARG A 223 28.90 -6.95 5.88
N LEU A 224 29.32 -7.13 4.61
CA LEU A 224 29.17 -8.38 3.88
C LEU A 224 29.95 -9.52 4.51
N VAL A 225 31.20 -9.27 4.90
CA VAL A 225 32.10 -10.31 5.44
C VAL A 225 31.90 -10.57 6.93
N LYS A 226 31.12 -9.73 7.64
CA LYS A 226 30.85 -9.91 9.05
C LYS A 226 30.00 -11.17 9.27
N ASN A 227 30.61 -12.21 9.86
CA ASN A 227 29.88 -13.42 10.22
C ASN A 227 28.90 -13.10 11.36
N PRO A 228 27.62 -13.40 11.23
CA PRO A 228 26.62 -13.10 12.26
C PRO A 228 26.77 -13.94 13.52
N THR A 229 27.33 -15.15 13.42
CA THR A 229 27.67 -16.06 14.53
C THR A 229 28.88 -16.93 14.17
N GLY A 230 29.67 -17.32 15.15
CA GLY A 230 30.72 -18.32 14.99
C GLY A 230 30.26 -19.76 15.15
N ASN A 231 28.97 -20.00 15.42
CA ASN A 231 28.39 -21.33 15.61
C ASN A 231 27.56 -21.76 14.39
N PRO A 232 27.99 -22.78 13.60
CA PRO A 232 27.29 -23.22 12.40
C PRO A 232 25.91 -23.82 12.67
N GLY A 233 25.74 -24.50 13.82
CA GLY A 233 24.44 -25.02 14.25
C GLY A 233 23.45 -23.91 14.51
N ALA A 234 23.87 -22.91 15.30
CA ALA A 234 23.09 -21.70 15.55
C ALA A 234 22.70 -20.98 14.24
N TYR A 235 23.65 -20.87 13.30
CA TYR A 235 23.37 -20.24 12.00
C TYR A 235 22.34 -21.04 11.17
N ARG A 236 22.44 -22.37 11.14
CA ARG A 236 21.48 -23.23 10.47
C ARG A 236 20.07 -23.10 11.04
N ASP A 237 19.92 -23.14 12.37
CA ASP A 237 18.61 -23.00 13.03
C ASP A 237 18.04 -21.58 12.85
N PHE A 238 18.89 -20.54 12.87
CA PHE A 238 18.52 -19.18 12.51
C PHE A 238 18.00 -19.05 11.06
N LEU A 239 18.65 -19.64 10.08
CA LEU A 239 18.19 -19.62 8.68
C LEU A 239 16.82 -20.31 8.54
N LYS A 240 16.62 -21.44 9.23
CA LYS A 240 15.33 -22.12 9.25
C LYS A 240 14.25 -21.26 9.91
N ALA A 241 14.58 -20.58 11.00
CA ALA A 241 13.68 -19.66 11.68
C ALA A 241 13.24 -18.49 10.77
N ASN A 242 14.16 -17.90 10.01
CA ASN A 242 13.85 -16.85 9.03
C ASN A 242 12.82 -17.33 8.00
N VAL A 243 13.05 -18.51 7.39
CA VAL A 243 12.12 -19.09 6.40
C VAL A 243 10.74 -19.32 7.00
N LEU A 244 10.65 -19.81 8.24
CA LEU A 244 9.37 -19.99 8.94
C LEU A 244 8.67 -18.68 9.22
N SER A 245 9.41 -17.66 9.67
CA SER A 245 8.87 -16.32 9.94
C SER A 245 8.35 -15.64 8.67
N ASP A 246 9.10 -15.71 7.57
CA ASP A 246 8.72 -15.13 6.30
C ASP A 246 7.52 -15.87 5.68
N ASN A 247 7.45 -17.18 5.83
CA ASN A 247 6.30 -17.97 5.43
C ASN A 247 5.08 -17.63 6.29
N ALA A 248 5.23 -17.47 7.62
CA ALA A 248 4.14 -17.07 8.49
C ALA A 248 3.56 -15.70 8.07
N LEU A 249 4.42 -14.73 7.77
CA LEU A 249 4.01 -13.43 7.25
C LEU A 249 3.30 -13.55 5.88
N TYR A 250 3.86 -14.34 4.95
CA TYR A 250 3.26 -14.57 3.64
C TYR A 250 1.85 -15.17 3.75
N TYR A 251 1.67 -16.22 4.57
CA TYR A 251 0.37 -16.86 4.78
C TYR A 251 -0.62 -15.96 5.52
N LEU A 252 -0.14 -15.15 6.47
CA LEU A 252 -0.96 -14.12 7.12
C LEU A 252 -1.52 -13.14 6.07
N LEU A 253 -0.67 -12.64 5.17
CA LEU A 253 -1.07 -11.75 4.09
C LEU A 253 -2.00 -12.44 3.09
N ALA A 254 -1.77 -13.72 2.74
CA ALA A 254 -2.62 -14.49 1.85
C ALA A 254 -4.00 -14.86 2.43
N GLY A 255 -4.28 -14.47 3.68
CA GLY A 255 -5.57 -14.74 4.33
C GLY A 255 -5.79 -16.20 4.74
N ASN A 256 -4.77 -17.02 4.68
CA ASN A 256 -4.80 -18.41 5.12
C ASN A 256 -4.61 -18.49 6.65
N LYS A 257 -5.70 -18.48 7.39
CA LYS A 257 -5.70 -18.44 8.86
C LYS A 257 -5.25 -19.75 9.55
N PHE A 258 -5.12 -20.87 8.83
CA PHE A 258 -5.01 -22.19 9.45
C PHE A 258 -3.99 -23.12 8.77
N ILE A 259 -2.71 -22.89 9.03
CA ILE A 259 -1.70 -23.95 8.92
C ILE A 259 -0.92 -23.92 10.24
N ASP A 260 -1.26 -24.83 11.16
CA ASP A 260 -0.64 -24.93 12.50
C ASP A 260 0.89 -25.12 12.46
N SER A 261 1.42 -25.62 11.34
CA SER A 261 2.86 -25.78 11.13
C SER A 261 3.58 -24.54 10.62
N ILE A 262 2.83 -23.48 10.22
CA ILE A 262 3.39 -22.22 9.69
C ILE A 262 2.87 -21.09 10.54
N SER A 263 3.49 -20.91 11.69
CA SER A 263 3.14 -19.89 12.67
C SER A 263 4.39 -19.15 13.12
N PHE A 264 4.20 -17.94 13.64
CA PHE A 264 5.30 -17.23 14.29
C PHE A 264 5.86 -17.99 15.48
N ALA A 265 5.05 -18.79 16.19
CA ALA A 265 5.51 -19.66 17.27
C ALA A 265 6.54 -20.70 16.79
N ALA A 266 6.34 -21.31 15.60
CA ALA A 266 7.32 -22.23 15.04
C ALA A 266 8.65 -21.55 14.68
N ALA A 267 8.59 -20.31 14.16
CA ALA A 267 9.79 -19.50 13.90
C ALA A 267 10.52 -19.15 15.20
N ILE A 268 9.78 -18.71 16.22
CA ILE A 268 10.32 -18.38 17.55
C ILE A 268 11.06 -19.59 18.15
N SER A 269 10.47 -20.78 18.12
CA SER A 269 11.11 -22.00 18.61
C SER A 269 12.45 -22.31 17.92
N MET A 270 12.60 -22.00 16.62
CA MET A 270 13.87 -22.17 15.92
C MET A 270 14.89 -21.07 16.30
N TYR A 271 14.43 -19.83 16.51
CA TYR A 271 15.30 -18.78 17.06
C TYR A 271 15.75 -19.11 18.48
N ASP A 272 14.89 -19.70 19.34
CA ASP A 272 15.26 -20.17 20.67
C ASP A 272 16.44 -21.14 20.61
N ARG A 273 16.36 -22.14 19.72
CA ARG A 273 17.46 -23.10 19.52
C ARG A 273 18.75 -22.43 19.05
N ALA A 274 18.65 -21.48 18.09
CA ALA A 274 19.81 -20.75 17.61
C ALA A 274 20.49 -19.95 18.74
N ILE A 275 19.69 -19.36 19.64
CA ILE A 275 20.16 -18.60 20.79
C ILE A 275 20.72 -19.51 21.91
N ASP A 276 20.11 -20.69 22.10
CA ASP A 276 20.65 -21.68 23.07
C ASP A 276 22.04 -22.18 22.64
N GLU A 277 22.25 -22.36 21.32
CA GLU A 277 23.56 -22.75 20.77
C GLU A 277 24.58 -21.60 20.77
N ASP A 278 24.14 -20.36 20.57
CA ASP A 278 24.98 -19.14 20.67
C ASP A 278 24.24 -17.99 21.37
N PRO A 279 24.36 -17.85 22.68
CA PRO A 279 23.77 -16.74 23.44
C PRO A 279 24.32 -15.34 23.06
N GLY A 280 25.36 -15.26 22.24
CA GLY A 280 25.93 -14.02 21.69
C GLY A 280 25.36 -13.62 20.34
N PHE A 281 24.42 -14.38 19.77
CA PHE A 281 23.90 -14.18 18.42
C PHE A 281 22.89 -13.01 18.36
N ALA A 282 23.40 -11.76 18.33
CA ALA A 282 22.59 -10.53 18.35
C ALA A 282 21.47 -10.51 17.28
N LEU A 283 21.77 -10.97 16.06
CA LEU A 283 20.80 -10.96 14.95
C LEU A 283 19.65 -11.93 15.21
N ALA A 284 19.87 -13.07 15.89
CA ALA A 284 18.81 -14.03 16.23
C ALA A 284 17.82 -13.42 17.23
N TYR A 285 18.31 -12.70 18.25
CA TYR A 285 17.45 -11.95 19.18
C TYR A 285 16.63 -10.88 18.44
N ALA A 286 17.24 -10.09 17.54
CA ALA A 286 16.54 -9.07 16.78
C ALA A 286 15.42 -9.65 15.92
N ARG A 287 15.68 -10.75 15.21
CA ARG A 287 14.70 -11.42 14.37
C ARG A 287 13.58 -12.09 15.17
N ARG A 288 13.90 -12.67 16.33
CA ARG A 288 12.89 -13.23 17.24
C ARG A 288 11.96 -12.16 17.78
N ALA A 289 12.48 -10.98 18.17
CA ALA A 289 11.66 -9.84 18.57
C ALA A 289 10.70 -9.38 17.45
N VAL A 290 11.17 -9.32 16.21
CA VAL A 290 10.32 -8.98 15.05
C VAL A 290 9.22 -10.04 14.84
N ALA A 291 9.55 -11.34 14.94
CA ALA A 291 8.57 -12.42 14.83
C ALA A 291 7.51 -12.36 15.95
N ARG A 292 7.93 -12.06 17.20
CA ARG A 292 7.00 -11.83 18.32
C ARG A 292 6.08 -10.62 18.08
N SER A 293 6.63 -9.52 17.59
CA SER A 293 5.83 -8.32 17.26
C SER A 293 4.75 -8.61 16.21
N TRP A 294 5.09 -9.34 15.15
CA TRP A 294 4.12 -9.76 14.14
C TRP A 294 3.10 -10.77 14.68
N GLY A 295 3.55 -11.73 15.47
CA GLY A 295 2.68 -12.71 16.13
C GLY A 295 1.67 -12.05 17.05
N TYR A 296 2.10 -11.08 17.87
CA TYR A 296 1.20 -10.30 18.72
C TYR A 296 0.21 -9.45 17.92
N TYR A 297 0.71 -8.69 16.94
CA TYR A 297 -0.13 -7.86 16.08
C TYR A 297 -1.20 -8.66 15.31
N SER A 298 -0.87 -9.89 14.90
CA SER A 298 -1.80 -10.78 14.19
C SER A 298 -2.75 -11.55 15.11
N GLY A 299 -2.60 -11.44 16.43
CA GLY A 299 -3.37 -12.20 17.42
C GLY A 299 -3.01 -13.68 17.50
N GLN A 300 -1.87 -14.11 16.93
CA GLN A 300 -1.34 -15.48 17.08
C GLN A 300 -0.61 -15.67 18.41
N LEU A 301 -0.13 -14.58 19.01
CA LEU A 301 0.53 -14.54 20.31
C LEU A 301 -0.22 -13.60 21.23
N ASP A 302 -0.22 -13.91 22.52
CA ASP A 302 -0.87 -13.14 23.57
C ASP A 302 0.07 -12.10 24.22
N GLU A 303 -0.45 -11.36 25.21
CA GLU A 303 0.27 -10.28 25.89
C GLU A 303 1.53 -10.74 26.62
N THR A 304 1.67 -12.03 26.99
CA THR A 304 2.87 -12.55 27.66
C THR A 304 4.12 -12.41 26.80
N HIS A 305 3.97 -12.39 25.47
CA HIS A 305 5.06 -12.23 24.52
C HIS A 305 5.53 -10.78 24.33
N VAL A 306 4.82 -9.79 24.86
CA VAL A 306 5.19 -8.37 24.75
C VAL A 306 6.46 -8.05 25.53
N ASP A 307 6.55 -8.54 26.79
CA ASP A 307 7.74 -8.35 27.63
C ASP A 307 8.95 -9.11 27.07
N GLU A 308 8.71 -10.33 26.55
CA GLU A 308 9.76 -11.11 25.90
C GLU A 308 10.26 -10.44 24.60
N CYS A 309 9.37 -9.82 23.83
CA CYS A 309 9.72 -9.04 22.65
C CYS A 309 10.66 -7.87 23.01
N LYS A 310 10.33 -7.15 24.10
CA LYS A 310 11.18 -6.08 24.60
C LYS A 310 12.55 -6.59 25.03
N ALA A 311 12.58 -7.67 25.81
CA ALA A 311 13.83 -8.26 26.31
C ALA A 311 14.74 -8.68 25.14
N ASP A 312 14.18 -9.29 24.10
CA ASP A 312 14.94 -9.68 22.90
C ASP A 312 15.49 -8.46 22.15
N ALA A 313 14.65 -7.44 21.92
CA ALA A 313 15.08 -6.23 21.22
C ALA A 313 16.19 -5.48 21.98
N ASP A 314 16.08 -5.44 23.31
CA ASP A 314 17.11 -4.84 24.18
C ASP A 314 18.37 -5.69 24.18
N ARG A 315 18.25 -7.01 24.26
CA ARG A 315 19.40 -7.93 24.24
C ARG A 315 20.17 -7.87 22.91
N ALA A 316 19.46 -7.80 21.78
CA ALA A 316 20.10 -7.61 20.48
C ALA A 316 20.96 -6.35 20.44
N PHE A 317 20.45 -5.24 20.99
CA PHE A 317 21.15 -3.96 21.05
C PHE A 317 22.34 -3.99 22.02
N GLU A 318 22.23 -4.67 23.18
CA GLU A 318 23.34 -4.84 24.11
C GLU A 318 24.50 -5.62 23.49
N LEU A 319 24.19 -6.67 22.71
CA LEU A 319 25.20 -7.51 22.07
C LEU A 319 25.87 -6.80 20.88
N ASP A 320 25.10 -6.01 20.10
CA ASP A 320 25.62 -5.24 18.97
C ASP A 320 24.83 -3.93 18.79
N ASN A 321 25.31 -2.85 19.36
CA ASN A 321 24.67 -1.54 19.32
C ASN A 321 24.79 -0.81 17.95
N ASN A 322 25.47 -1.43 16.98
CA ASN A 322 25.59 -0.95 15.60
C ASN A 322 24.89 -1.89 14.60
N LEU A 323 24.01 -2.78 15.09
CA LEU A 323 23.20 -3.67 14.28
C LEU A 323 21.89 -2.96 13.89
N ALA A 324 21.67 -2.72 12.60
CA ALA A 324 20.45 -2.07 12.11
C ALA A 324 19.18 -2.85 12.50
N GLU A 325 19.25 -4.18 12.50
CA GLU A 325 18.15 -5.07 12.88
C GLU A 325 17.78 -4.93 14.37
N ALA A 326 18.69 -4.56 15.24
CA ALA A 326 18.37 -4.29 16.66
C ALA A 326 17.50 -3.03 16.80
N PHE A 327 17.79 -1.98 16.03
CA PHE A 327 16.94 -0.80 15.95
C PHE A 327 15.59 -1.10 15.31
N ILE A 328 15.56 -1.93 14.25
CA ILE A 328 14.32 -2.39 13.63
C ILE A 328 13.47 -3.14 14.66
N ALA A 329 14.05 -4.05 15.43
CA ALA A 329 13.33 -4.80 16.45
C ALA A 329 12.72 -3.89 17.53
N ARG A 330 13.47 -2.91 18.05
CA ARG A 330 12.94 -1.89 18.96
C ARG A 330 11.83 -1.05 18.32
N GLY A 331 12.00 -0.70 17.04
CA GLY A 331 10.98 0.01 16.26
C GLY A 331 9.68 -0.79 16.15
N PHE A 332 9.75 -2.09 15.87
CA PHE A 332 8.60 -2.99 15.81
C PHE A 332 7.91 -3.15 17.15
N TYR A 333 8.67 -3.36 18.23
CA TYR A 333 8.14 -3.42 19.60
C TYR A 333 7.32 -2.16 19.92
N ASN A 334 7.90 -0.98 19.71
CA ASN A 334 7.20 0.28 19.99
C ASN A 334 5.99 0.51 19.08
N TYR A 335 6.06 0.06 17.83
CA TYR A 335 5.00 0.27 16.84
C TYR A 335 3.81 -0.67 17.01
N TYR A 336 4.06 -1.97 17.23
CA TYR A 336 3.03 -2.99 17.25
C TYR A 336 2.60 -3.42 18.66
N CYS A 337 3.55 -3.45 19.63
CA CYS A 337 3.25 -3.93 20.95
C CYS A 337 2.82 -2.81 21.90
N VAL A 338 3.48 -1.63 21.83
CA VAL A 338 3.23 -0.53 22.79
C VAL A 338 2.37 0.57 22.18
N GLY A 339 2.47 0.83 20.88
CA GLY A 339 1.82 1.97 20.23
C GLY A 339 2.55 3.30 20.45
N ASP A 340 3.81 3.30 20.92
CA ASP A 340 4.64 4.51 21.01
C ASP A 340 5.21 4.86 19.63
N PHE A 341 4.45 5.65 18.89
CA PHE A 341 4.82 6.06 17.55
C PHE A 341 6.03 7.00 17.49
N ASN A 342 6.32 7.74 18.56
CA ASN A 342 7.48 8.64 18.60
C ASN A 342 8.77 7.84 18.75
N GLU A 343 8.78 6.90 19.68
CA GLU A 343 9.94 6.02 19.89
C GLU A 343 10.13 5.09 18.70
N ALA A 344 9.05 4.55 18.10
CA ALA A 344 9.14 3.77 16.87
C ALA A 344 9.83 4.54 15.74
N LEU A 345 9.45 5.82 15.49
CA LEU A 345 10.10 6.70 14.50
C LEU A 345 11.58 6.92 14.81
N SER A 346 11.93 7.13 16.09
CA SER A 346 13.32 7.30 16.53
C SER A 346 14.15 6.08 16.18
N GLN A 347 13.67 4.89 16.55
CA GLN A 347 14.38 3.63 16.30
C GLN A 347 14.51 3.31 14.81
N PHE A 348 13.44 3.46 14.02
CA PHE A 348 13.52 3.26 12.57
C PHE A 348 14.43 4.29 11.88
N SER A 349 14.51 5.54 12.37
CA SER A 349 15.46 6.53 11.84
C SER A 349 16.91 6.09 12.06
N ARG A 350 17.23 5.62 13.25
CA ARG A 350 18.57 5.07 13.56
C ARG A 350 18.91 3.84 12.71
N ALA A 351 17.93 2.96 12.48
CA ALA A 351 18.11 1.81 11.60
C ALA A 351 18.44 2.26 10.15
N ALA A 352 17.72 3.29 9.61
CA ALA A 352 17.97 3.83 8.28
C ALA A 352 19.33 4.54 8.15
N GLU A 353 19.84 5.13 9.23
CA GLU A 353 21.18 5.73 9.29
C GLU A 353 22.26 4.66 9.33
N THR A 354 22.03 3.57 10.10
CA THR A 354 22.99 2.47 10.26
C THR A 354 23.12 1.63 8.99
N ASP A 355 22.00 1.35 8.30
CA ASP A 355 21.98 0.64 7.01
C ASP A 355 21.13 1.40 5.99
N PRO A 356 21.71 2.38 5.28
CA PRO A 356 21.01 3.18 4.27
C PRO A 356 20.55 2.37 3.03
N ALA A 357 21.10 1.16 2.80
CA ALA A 357 20.68 0.29 1.71
C ALA A 357 19.30 -0.31 1.98
N ASN A 358 18.98 -0.59 3.25
CA ASN A 358 17.73 -1.19 3.66
C ASN A 358 16.58 -0.17 3.56
N PHE A 359 15.58 -0.45 2.72
CA PHE A 359 14.40 0.41 2.59
C PHE A 359 13.35 0.21 3.69
N GLN A 360 13.38 -0.93 4.39
CA GLN A 360 12.35 -1.29 5.37
C GLN A 360 12.16 -0.23 6.47
N PRO A 361 13.21 0.32 7.10
CA PRO A 361 13.03 1.38 8.08
C PRO A 361 12.29 2.59 7.54
N LEU A 362 12.61 3.04 6.32
CA LEU A 362 11.92 4.17 5.67
C LEU A 362 10.44 3.87 5.40
N PHE A 363 10.14 2.62 5.00
CA PHE A 363 8.77 2.16 4.80
C PHE A 363 7.98 2.19 6.12
N TYR A 364 8.51 1.64 7.22
CA TYR A 364 7.83 1.67 8.50
C TYR A 364 7.71 3.08 9.07
N MET A 365 8.72 3.93 8.90
CA MET A 365 8.59 5.36 9.24
C MET A 365 7.43 6.02 8.50
N ALA A 366 7.24 5.72 7.21
CA ALA A 366 6.11 6.24 6.45
C ALA A 366 4.76 5.76 7.02
N MET A 367 4.68 4.49 7.44
CA MET A 367 3.46 3.92 8.05
C MET A 367 3.18 4.55 9.41
N VAL A 368 4.19 4.76 10.24
CA VAL A 368 4.05 5.45 11.54
C VAL A 368 3.61 6.91 11.33
N CYS A 369 4.25 7.65 10.42
CA CYS A 369 3.85 9.02 10.09
C CYS A 369 2.38 9.09 9.64
N ARG A 370 1.91 8.12 8.84
CA ARG A 370 0.51 8.01 8.42
C ARG A 370 -0.43 7.82 9.61
N LYS A 371 -0.09 6.93 10.55
CA LYS A 371 -0.89 6.73 11.78
C LYS A 371 -0.94 7.99 12.66
N LYS A 372 0.16 8.75 12.71
CA LYS A 372 0.22 10.03 13.42
C LYS A 372 -0.47 11.19 12.70
N GLY A 373 -0.90 11.02 11.46
CA GLY A 373 -1.44 12.11 10.64
C GLY A 373 -0.37 13.05 10.05
N GLU A 374 0.91 12.68 10.07
CA GLU A 374 2.02 13.41 9.44
C GLU A 374 2.08 13.09 7.93
N TRP A 375 1.01 13.42 7.21
CA TRP A 375 0.76 12.97 5.82
C TRP A 375 1.85 13.40 4.83
N GLN A 376 2.32 14.65 4.92
CA GLN A 376 3.37 15.16 4.04
C GLN A 376 4.67 14.36 4.20
N ARG A 377 5.09 14.13 5.44
CA ARG A 377 6.29 13.35 5.77
C ARG A 377 6.14 11.89 5.33
N SER A 378 4.97 11.29 5.54
CA SER A 378 4.67 9.93 5.05
C SER A 378 4.83 9.83 3.53
N GLN A 379 4.31 10.80 2.77
CA GLN A 379 4.42 10.86 1.32
C GLN A 379 5.87 11.00 0.83
N GLU A 380 6.67 11.84 1.48
CA GLU A 380 8.09 12.00 1.14
C GLU A 380 8.87 10.70 1.35
N LEU A 381 8.60 9.99 2.46
CA LEU A 381 9.19 8.69 2.75
C LEU A 381 8.76 7.63 1.73
N ILE A 382 7.46 7.58 1.38
CA ILE A 382 6.91 6.69 0.35
C ILE A 382 7.61 6.91 -0.99
N ARG A 383 7.85 8.15 -1.42
CA ARG A 383 8.59 8.42 -2.67
C ARG A 383 10.01 7.85 -2.64
N LYS A 384 10.71 7.94 -1.48
CA LYS A 384 12.03 7.33 -1.29
C LYS A 384 11.97 5.81 -1.35
N VAL A 385 10.96 5.19 -0.73
CA VAL A 385 10.76 3.74 -0.78
C VAL A 385 10.48 3.26 -2.20
N ILE A 386 9.58 3.92 -2.94
CA ILE A 386 9.28 3.58 -4.34
C ILE A 386 10.53 3.60 -5.22
N SER A 387 11.44 4.55 -4.99
CA SER A 387 12.67 4.65 -5.78
C SER A 387 13.62 3.47 -5.55
N LYS A 388 13.54 2.83 -4.38
CA LYS A 388 14.36 1.67 -4.01
C LYS A 388 13.69 0.33 -4.36
N GLU A 389 12.40 0.20 -4.08
CA GLU A 389 11.69 -1.08 -4.26
C GLU A 389 10.25 -0.89 -4.80
N PRO A 390 10.11 -0.66 -6.10
CA PRO A 390 8.80 -0.32 -6.68
C PRO A 390 7.86 -1.52 -6.89
N ARG A 391 8.26 -2.76 -6.57
CA ARG A 391 7.51 -3.99 -6.90
C ARG A 391 7.18 -4.90 -5.73
N ASP A 392 7.48 -4.48 -4.51
CA ASP A 392 7.05 -5.20 -3.31
C ASP A 392 5.53 -5.04 -3.12
N ALA A 393 4.81 -6.18 -2.98
CA ALA A 393 3.35 -6.16 -2.90
C ALA A 393 2.84 -5.43 -1.65
N LEU A 394 3.52 -5.59 -0.51
CA LEU A 394 3.16 -4.94 0.75
C LEU A 394 3.41 -3.42 0.69
N VAL A 395 4.50 -3.01 0.07
CA VAL A 395 4.80 -1.60 -0.18
C VAL A 395 3.75 -1.00 -1.11
N LEU A 396 3.43 -1.68 -2.21
CA LEU A 396 2.49 -1.18 -3.22
C LEU A 396 1.06 -1.01 -2.67
N ILE A 397 0.55 -1.97 -1.88
CA ILE A 397 -0.79 -1.83 -1.27
C ILE A 397 -0.82 -0.66 -0.30
N ASN A 398 0.22 -0.46 0.52
CA ASN A 398 0.29 0.63 1.47
C ASN A 398 0.39 2.00 0.80
N ILE A 399 1.07 2.09 -0.34
CA ILE A 399 1.07 3.29 -1.19
C ILE A 399 -0.34 3.55 -1.73
N GLY A 400 -1.00 2.52 -2.27
CA GLY A 400 -2.38 2.61 -2.74
C GLY A 400 -3.33 3.08 -1.64
N THR A 401 -3.22 2.50 -0.45
CA THR A 401 -3.97 2.91 0.75
C THR A 401 -3.74 4.38 1.10
N SER A 402 -2.50 4.85 1.04
CA SER A 402 -2.19 6.26 1.32
C SER A 402 -2.84 7.20 0.30
N TYR A 403 -2.87 6.82 -0.99
CA TYR A 403 -3.57 7.59 -2.02
C TYR A 403 -5.09 7.55 -1.83
N ALA A 404 -5.67 6.39 -1.47
CA ALA A 404 -7.11 6.26 -1.21
C ALA A 404 -7.56 7.13 -0.05
N LEU A 405 -6.81 7.12 1.06
CA LEU A 405 -7.04 7.99 2.22
C LEU A 405 -7.01 9.49 1.87
N MET A 406 -6.17 9.88 0.90
CA MET A 406 -6.13 11.26 0.37
C MET A 406 -7.16 11.51 -0.75
N HIS A 407 -8.16 10.66 -0.89
CA HIS A 407 -9.22 10.73 -1.89
C HIS A 407 -8.71 10.70 -3.35
N SER A 408 -7.49 10.22 -3.56
CA SER A 408 -6.88 10.06 -4.89
C SER A 408 -7.10 8.64 -5.42
N PHE A 409 -8.37 8.25 -5.60
CA PHE A 409 -8.78 6.87 -5.88
C PHE A 409 -8.21 6.31 -7.17
N ASP A 410 -8.05 7.11 -8.22
CA ASP A 410 -7.45 6.64 -9.47
C ASP A 410 -5.97 6.25 -9.29
N SER A 411 -5.21 7.04 -8.50
CA SER A 411 -3.84 6.70 -8.13
C SER A 411 -3.78 5.45 -7.26
N ALA A 412 -4.70 5.34 -6.28
CA ALA A 412 -4.81 4.17 -5.41
C ALA A 412 -5.02 2.88 -6.23
N LEU A 413 -5.96 2.91 -7.18
CA LEU A 413 -6.28 1.77 -8.06
C LEU A 413 -5.09 1.32 -8.91
N ILE A 414 -4.22 2.25 -9.34
CA ILE A 414 -2.98 1.91 -10.07
C ILE A 414 -2.05 1.08 -9.16
N PHE A 415 -1.87 1.49 -7.91
CA PHE A 415 -0.97 0.80 -6.98
C PHE A 415 -1.56 -0.51 -6.45
N PHE A 416 -2.86 -0.57 -6.20
CA PHE A 416 -3.53 -1.83 -5.85
C PHE A 416 -3.41 -2.86 -6.97
N ARG A 417 -3.60 -2.46 -8.23
CA ARG A 417 -3.40 -3.35 -9.38
C ARG A 417 -1.96 -3.86 -9.44
N LYS A 418 -0.96 -2.98 -9.26
CA LYS A 418 0.44 -3.39 -9.21
C LYS A 418 0.72 -4.37 -8.07
N SER A 419 0.07 -4.20 -6.91
CA SER A 419 0.17 -5.13 -5.78
C SER A 419 -0.45 -6.49 -6.11
N ILE A 420 -1.62 -6.52 -6.77
CA ILE A 420 -2.25 -7.75 -7.30
C ILE A 420 -1.32 -8.45 -8.32
N ASP A 421 -0.70 -7.70 -9.22
CA ASP A 421 0.22 -8.27 -10.21
C ASP A 421 1.48 -8.85 -9.54
N ALA A 422 1.94 -8.25 -8.43
CA ALA A 422 3.09 -8.72 -7.68
C ALA A 422 2.77 -9.98 -6.84
N LEU A 423 1.58 -10.06 -6.23
CA LEU A 423 1.13 -11.18 -5.40
C LEU A 423 -0.36 -11.49 -5.68
N PRO A 424 -0.68 -12.26 -6.75
CA PRO A 424 -2.04 -12.45 -7.22
C PRO A 424 -2.95 -13.24 -6.27
N GLU A 425 -2.40 -14.03 -5.37
CA GLU A 425 -3.11 -14.82 -4.37
C GLU A 425 -3.47 -14.05 -3.10
N TRP A 426 -2.96 -12.84 -2.92
CA TRP A 426 -3.25 -12.02 -1.75
C TRP A 426 -4.60 -11.30 -1.85
N PRO A 427 -5.60 -11.60 -0.98
CA PRO A 427 -6.92 -10.97 -1.04
C PRO A 427 -6.91 -9.47 -0.77
N GLY A 428 -6.04 -8.99 0.13
CA GLY A 428 -6.04 -7.60 0.59
C GLY A 428 -6.08 -6.54 -0.52
N PRO A 429 -5.21 -6.58 -1.54
CA PRO A 429 -5.25 -5.60 -2.62
C PRO A 429 -6.53 -5.62 -3.46
N TYR A 430 -7.20 -6.79 -3.60
CA TYR A 430 -8.50 -6.87 -4.27
C TYR A 430 -9.58 -6.20 -3.44
N LEU A 431 -9.61 -6.45 -2.13
CA LEU A 431 -10.58 -5.86 -1.21
C LEU A 431 -10.43 -4.33 -1.17
N ASN A 432 -9.21 -3.83 -1.06
CA ASN A 432 -8.95 -2.38 -1.15
C ASN A 432 -9.34 -1.79 -2.53
N THR A 433 -9.18 -2.58 -3.61
CA THR A 433 -9.62 -2.17 -4.95
C THR A 433 -11.15 -2.06 -5.03
N MET A 434 -11.87 -3.00 -4.42
CA MET A 434 -13.34 -2.96 -4.34
C MET A 434 -13.83 -1.70 -3.62
N GLU A 435 -13.29 -1.43 -2.44
CA GLU A 435 -13.64 -0.25 -1.66
C GLU A 435 -13.31 1.04 -2.41
N ALA A 436 -12.12 1.12 -3.03
CA ALA A 436 -11.73 2.29 -3.83
C ALA A 436 -12.67 2.53 -5.02
N TYR A 437 -13.17 1.47 -5.68
CA TYR A 437 -14.20 1.62 -6.72
C TYR A 437 -15.53 2.13 -6.17
N MET A 438 -15.99 1.62 -5.01
CA MET A 438 -17.23 2.09 -4.38
C MET A 438 -17.11 3.57 -3.98
N LEU A 439 -15.98 3.97 -3.39
CA LEU A 439 -15.71 5.35 -3.00
C LEU A 439 -15.61 6.30 -4.20
N ARG A 440 -15.07 5.83 -5.32
CA ARG A 440 -14.92 6.64 -6.54
C ARG A 440 -16.19 6.74 -7.37
N ASP A 441 -16.86 5.60 -7.58
CA ASP A 441 -17.93 5.46 -8.58
C ASP A 441 -19.33 5.64 -7.97
N GLY A 442 -19.48 5.41 -6.66
CA GLY A 442 -20.78 5.45 -5.97
C GLY A 442 -21.73 4.32 -6.40
N ASN A 443 -21.18 3.16 -6.76
CA ASN A 443 -21.93 1.94 -7.05
C ASN A 443 -21.04 0.70 -6.88
N THR A 444 -21.66 -0.48 -6.83
CA THR A 444 -20.99 -1.76 -6.54
C THR A 444 -20.53 -2.52 -7.79
N ALA A 445 -20.89 -2.08 -9.01
CA ALA A 445 -20.73 -2.88 -10.22
C ALA A 445 -19.28 -3.32 -10.47
N ARG A 446 -18.30 -2.40 -10.35
CA ARG A 446 -16.87 -2.74 -10.51
C ARG A 446 -16.34 -3.51 -9.31
N ALA A 447 -16.78 -3.19 -8.10
CA ALA A 447 -16.38 -3.89 -6.89
C ALA A 447 -16.74 -5.39 -6.99
N ARG A 448 -17.94 -5.71 -7.46
CA ARG A 448 -18.35 -7.10 -7.71
C ARG A 448 -17.44 -7.82 -8.71
N GLY A 449 -17.13 -7.18 -9.84
CA GLY A 449 -16.22 -7.78 -10.82
C GLY A 449 -14.81 -8.07 -10.28
N VAL A 450 -14.33 -7.23 -9.36
CA VAL A 450 -13.06 -7.47 -8.65
C VAL A 450 -13.19 -8.64 -7.69
N PHE A 451 -14.29 -8.73 -6.94
CA PHE A 451 -14.55 -9.83 -6.00
C PHE A 451 -14.69 -11.17 -6.73
N ASP A 452 -15.42 -11.21 -7.86
CA ASP A 452 -15.53 -12.39 -8.70
C ASP A 452 -14.16 -12.83 -9.24
N THR A 453 -13.30 -11.88 -9.58
CA THR A 453 -11.92 -12.15 -10.00
C THR A 453 -11.09 -12.75 -8.87
N LEU A 454 -11.19 -12.22 -7.65
CA LEU A 454 -10.53 -12.76 -6.46
C LEU A 454 -10.97 -14.21 -6.23
N LYS A 455 -12.29 -14.46 -6.18
CA LYS A 455 -12.87 -15.79 -5.99
C LYS A 455 -12.40 -16.78 -7.06
N ALA A 456 -12.43 -16.37 -8.33
CA ALA A 456 -12.01 -17.24 -9.43
C ALA A 456 -10.51 -17.60 -9.40
N ARG A 457 -9.65 -16.69 -8.91
CA ARG A 457 -8.20 -16.89 -8.86
C ARG A 457 -7.74 -17.68 -7.65
N THR A 458 -8.33 -17.41 -6.49
CA THR A 458 -7.82 -17.90 -5.20
C THR A 458 -8.76 -18.88 -4.51
N GLY A 459 -9.99 -19.01 -4.98
CA GLY A 459 -11.06 -19.72 -4.24
C GLY A 459 -11.53 -18.96 -2.98
N HIS A 460 -10.99 -17.76 -2.71
CA HIS A 460 -11.33 -16.97 -1.54
C HIS A 460 -12.81 -16.58 -1.56
N THR A 461 -13.52 -16.92 -0.51
CA THR A 461 -14.89 -16.49 -0.25
C THR A 461 -14.88 -15.66 1.02
N ASP A 462 -15.60 -14.55 0.99
CA ASP A 462 -15.69 -13.64 2.12
C ASP A 462 -17.16 -13.23 2.29
N ALA A 463 -17.77 -13.75 3.35
CA ALA A 463 -19.18 -13.51 3.62
C ALA A 463 -19.45 -12.05 4.05
N TYR A 464 -18.47 -11.39 4.69
CA TYR A 464 -18.59 -9.98 5.05
C TYR A 464 -18.73 -9.11 3.80
N TYR A 465 -17.75 -9.17 2.88
CA TYR A 465 -17.77 -8.37 1.66
C TYR A 465 -18.94 -8.73 0.74
N SER A 466 -19.28 -10.02 0.60
CA SER A 466 -20.45 -10.45 -0.17
C SER A 466 -21.73 -9.84 0.38
N SER A 467 -21.95 -9.95 1.70
CA SER A 467 -23.16 -9.42 2.35
C SER A 467 -23.18 -7.88 2.31
N MET A 468 -22.04 -7.21 2.46
CA MET A 468 -21.93 -5.76 2.35
C MET A 468 -22.36 -5.29 0.94
N LEU A 469 -21.84 -5.91 -0.11
CA LEU A 469 -22.22 -5.59 -1.49
C LEU A 469 -23.72 -5.85 -1.73
N ASP A 470 -24.28 -6.93 -1.18
CA ASP A 470 -25.71 -7.24 -1.31
C ASP A 470 -26.59 -6.22 -0.58
N ILE A 471 -26.18 -5.78 0.62
CA ILE A 471 -26.86 -4.70 1.35
C ILE A 471 -26.83 -3.39 0.53
N CYS A 472 -25.68 -3.04 -0.03
CA CYS A 472 -25.52 -1.83 -0.86
C CYS A 472 -26.38 -1.87 -2.13
N ASP A 473 -26.64 -3.06 -2.71
CA ASP A 473 -27.48 -3.26 -3.90
C ASP A 473 -28.96 -3.44 -3.58
N GLY A 474 -29.37 -3.40 -2.31
CA GLY A 474 -30.73 -3.62 -1.89
C GLY A 474 -31.16 -5.10 -1.91
N ARG A 475 -30.24 -6.05 -2.05
CA ARG A 475 -30.48 -7.49 -2.05
C ARG A 475 -30.44 -8.04 -0.62
N TYR A 476 -31.28 -7.49 0.23
CA TYR A 476 -31.25 -7.76 1.68
C TYR A 476 -31.51 -9.23 2.05
N HIS A 477 -32.36 -9.94 1.28
CA HIS A 477 -32.64 -11.36 1.52
C HIS A 477 -31.43 -12.24 1.19
N ASP A 478 -30.68 -11.92 0.14
CA ASP A 478 -29.45 -12.63 -0.24
C ASP A 478 -28.38 -12.41 0.84
N ALA A 479 -28.21 -11.15 1.29
CA ALA A 479 -27.32 -10.83 2.40
C ALA A 479 -27.66 -11.62 3.67
N LEU A 480 -28.97 -11.66 4.06
CA LEU A 480 -29.42 -12.40 5.23
C LEU A 480 -29.17 -13.91 5.10
N ALA A 481 -29.37 -14.49 3.91
CA ALA A 481 -29.08 -15.91 3.68
C ALA A 481 -27.60 -16.23 3.91
N LEU A 482 -26.69 -15.37 3.43
CA LEU A 482 -25.25 -15.49 3.67
C LEU A 482 -24.92 -15.34 5.15
N LEU A 483 -25.42 -14.28 5.80
CA LEU A 483 -25.16 -13.99 7.22
C LEU A 483 -25.65 -15.09 8.16
N GLN A 484 -26.67 -15.86 7.77
CA GLN A 484 -27.20 -16.99 8.54
C GLN A 484 -26.46 -18.30 8.27
N SER A 485 -25.95 -18.52 7.05
CA SER A 485 -25.28 -19.77 6.66
C SER A 485 -23.80 -19.82 7.06
N SER A 486 -23.13 -18.68 7.16
CA SER A 486 -21.69 -18.58 7.41
C SER A 486 -21.42 -18.49 8.91
N ALA A 487 -20.86 -19.54 9.50
CA ALA A 487 -20.60 -19.53 10.94
C ALA A 487 -19.53 -18.51 11.37
N ASN A 488 -18.46 -18.26 10.59
CA ASN A 488 -17.41 -17.26 10.91
C ASN A 488 -16.57 -16.86 9.68
N ASP A 489 -17.08 -17.03 8.47
CA ASP A 489 -16.29 -16.84 7.25
C ASP A 489 -16.17 -15.35 6.91
N GLY A 490 -14.95 -14.79 7.01
CA GLY A 490 -14.64 -13.39 6.66
C GLY A 490 -15.01 -12.32 7.69
N PHE A 491 -15.59 -12.67 8.84
CA PHE A 491 -15.91 -11.68 9.88
C PHE A 491 -14.79 -11.57 10.92
N GLU A 492 -14.37 -10.35 11.23
CA GLU A 492 -13.41 -10.07 12.30
C GLU A 492 -13.95 -10.50 13.67
N SER A 493 -15.27 -10.38 13.88
CA SER A 493 -15.95 -10.85 15.06
C SER A 493 -17.37 -11.31 14.75
N PRO A 494 -17.96 -12.26 15.53
CA PRO A 494 -19.37 -12.60 15.43
C PRO A 494 -20.30 -11.40 15.63
N GLY A 495 -19.89 -10.42 16.44
CA GLY A 495 -20.65 -9.18 16.69
C GLY A 495 -20.87 -8.36 15.41
N LEU A 496 -19.88 -8.28 14.51
CA LEU A 496 -20.02 -7.57 13.24
C LEU A 496 -21.07 -8.24 12.32
N ARG A 497 -21.09 -9.56 12.29
CA ARG A 497 -22.13 -10.34 11.57
C ARG A 497 -23.53 -10.01 12.09
N TYR A 498 -23.69 -9.94 13.40
CA TYR A 498 -24.98 -9.59 14.02
C TYR A 498 -25.38 -8.14 13.70
N LEU A 499 -24.44 -7.19 13.71
CA LEU A 499 -24.71 -5.81 13.30
C LEU A 499 -25.23 -5.74 11.86
N MET A 500 -24.58 -6.43 10.93
CA MET A 500 -24.99 -6.46 9.53
C MET A 500 -26.37 -7.10 9.34
N ALA A 501 -26.65 -8.22 10.03
CA ALA A 501 -27.95 -8.84 10.01
C ALA A 501 -29.04 -7.93 10.60
N GLY A 502 -28.75 -7.24 11.71
CA GLY A 502 -29.63 -6.24 12.29
C GLY A 502 -29.97 -5.11 11.32
N LEU A 503 -28.98 -4.60 10.61
CA LEU A 503 -29.16 -3.59 9.56
C LEU A 503 -30.04 -4.12 8.42
N ALA A 504 -29.75 -5.31 7.88
CA ALA A 504 -30.50 -5.89 6.79
C ALA A 504 -31.98 -6.15 7.18
N TYR A 505 -32.24 -6.66 8.40
CA TYR A 505 -33.61 -6.80 8.91
C TYR A 505 -34.32 -5.45 9.11
N SER A 506 -33.60 -4.41 9.53
CA SER A 506 -34.16 -3.06 9.63
C SER A 506 -34.60 -2.53 8.26
N LEU A 507 -33.81 -2.79 7.21
CA LEU A 507 -34.07 -2.34 5.85
C LEU A 507 -35.28 -3.05 5.19
N ILE A 508 -35.58 -4.30 5.58
CA ILE A 508 -36.80 -5.00 5.18
C ILE A 508 -37.96 -4.76 6.17
N ASN A 509 -37.82 -3.81 7.08
CA ASN A 509 -38.81 -3.43 8.07
C ASN A 509 -39.23 -4.55 9.06
N ASN A 510 -38.38 -5.56 9.27
CA ASN A 510 -38.58 -6.59 10.29
C ASN A 510 -37.95 -6.14 11.62
N LYS A 511 -38.68 -5.28 12.35
CA LYS A 511 -38.21 -4.66 13.60
C LYS A 511 -37.86 -5.67 14.69
N GLN A 512 -38.63 -6.76 14.80
CA GLN A 512 -38.40 -7.77 15.83
C GLN A 512 -37.07 -8.51 15.64
N MET A 513 -36.79 -8.97 14.40
CA MET A 513 -35.55 -9.64 14.10
C MET A 513 -34.35 -8.66 14.16
N ALA A 514 -34.56 -7.43 13.67
CA ALA A 514 -33.53 -6.39 13.76
C ALA A 514 -33.08 -6.16 15.20
N ALA A 515 -34.07 -5.97 16.14
CA ALA A 515 -33.77 -5.78 17.56
C ALA A 515 -33.03 -6.99 18.15
N SER A 516 -33.48 -8.22 17.87
CA SER A 516 -32.80 -9.43 18.35
C SER A 516 -31.34 -9.54 17.92
N TYR A 517 -31.03 -9.19 16.67
CA TYR A 517 -29.65 -9.21 16.15
C TYR A 517 -28.80 -8.09 16.73
N TYR A 518 -29.35 -6.88 16.89
CA TYR A 518 -28.61 -5.77 17.52
C TYR A 518 -28.36 -6.05 19.02
N ASP A 519 -29.29 -6.67 19.74
CA ASP A 519 -29.07 -7.11 21.12
C ASP A 519 -27.95 -8.15 21.19
N SER A 520 -27.93 -9.13 20.26
CA SER A 520 -26.87 -10.14 20.19
C SER A 520 -25.48 -9.50 19.94
N ALA A 521 -25.43 -8.53 19.03
CA ALA A 521 -24.19 -7.77 18.78
C ALA A 521 -23.73 -7.02 20.04
N LEU A 522 -24.66 -6.36 20.72
CA LEU A 522 -24.38 -5.58 21.92
C LEU A 522 -23.85 -6.45 23.07
N VAL A 523 -24.40 -7.65 23.26
CA VAL A 523 -23.90 -8.61 24.25
C VAL A 523 -22.43 -8.96 23.96
N MET A 524 -22.10 -9.27 22.71
CA MET A 524 -20.74 -9.63 22.32
C MET A 524 -19.76 -8.49 22.57
N TYR A 525 -20.08 -7.28 22.12
CA TYR A 525 -19.17 -6.14 22.28
C TYR A 525 -19.03 -5.69 23.73
N LYS A 526 -20.09 -5.82 24.56
CA LYS A 526 -19.96 -5.58 26.00
C LYS A 526 -19.02 -6.56 26.69
N MET A 527 -19.00 -7.83 26.27
CA MET A 527 -18.02 -8.80 26.77
C MET A 527 -16.60 -8.40 26.37
N MET A 528 -16.38 -8.00 25.11
CA MET A 528 -15.06 -7.54 24.65
C MET A 528 -14.58 -6.28 25.39
N ILE A 529 -15.49 -5.34 25.68
CA ILE A 529 -15.18 -4.14 26.49
C ILE A 529 -14.83 -4.51 27.94
N LEU A 530 -15.46 -5.54 28.51
CA LEU A 530 -15.10 -6.03 29.86
C LEU A 530 -13.70 -6.64 29.89
N ASP A 531 -13.32 -7.36 28.84
CA ASP A 531 -11.97 -7.94 28.70
C ASP A 531 -10.93 -6.86 28.41
N ASN A 532 -11.25 -5.89 27.55
CA ASN A 532 -10.40 -4.77 27.20
C ASN A 532 -11.17 -3.43 27.23
N PRO A 533 -11.11 -2.68 28.36
CA PRO A 533 -11.82 -1.40 28.50
C PRO A 533 -11.38 -0.28 27.54
N ASP A 534 -10.24 -0.43 26.90
CA ASP A 534 -9.70 0.57 25.95
C ASP A 534 -9.97 0.19 24.48
N ASP A 535 -10.76 -0.87 24.24
CA ASP A 535 -11.11 -1.30 22.89
C ASP A 535 -12.10 -0.34 22.21
N PHE A 536 -11.58 0.69 21.56
CA PHE A 536 -12.35 1.69 20.82
C PHE A 536 -13.26 1.09 19.74
N TYR A 537 -12.85 -0.04 19.13
CA TYR A 537 -13.65 -0.70 18.10
C TYR A 537 -14.95 -1.28 18.67
N SER A 538 -14.86 -1.98 19.80
CA SER A 538 -16.03 -2.51 20.50
C SER A 538 -16.99 -1.43 20.98
N TYR A 539 -16.48 -0.29 21.45
CA TYR A 539 -17.34 0.87 21.76
C TYR A 539 -18.04 1.41 20.51
N SER A 540 -17.33 1.53 19.40
CA SER A 540 -17.88 2.03 18.13
C SER A 540 -19.03 1.11 17.64
N CYS A 541 -18.80 -0.19 17.63
CA CYS A 541 -19.78 -1.19 17.23
C CYS A 541 -20.98 -1.27 18.20
N SER A 542 -20.74 -1.13 19.53
CA SER A 542 -21.83 -0.98 20.51
C SER A 542 -22.69 0.24 20.22
N GLY A 543 -22.06 1.35 19.81
CA GLY A 543 -22.79 2.56 19.42
C GLY A 543 -23.74 2.34 18.24
N LEU A 544 -23.28 1.59 17.21
CA LEU A 544 -24.11 1.21 16.06
C LEU A 544 -25.27 0.29 16.48
N ALA A 545 -25.02 -0.67 17.39
CA ALA A 545 -26.05 -1.55 17.92
C ALA A 545 -27.12 -0.77 18.72
N TYR A 546 -26.72 0.11 19.61
CA TYR A 546 -27.63 0.99 20.35
C TYR A 546 -28.46 1.88 19.41
N ALA A 547 -27.84 2.44 18.36
CA ALA A 547 -28.55 3.23 17.35
C ALA A 547 -29.61 2.39 16.62
N GLY A 548 -29.29 1.14 16.27
CA GLY A 548 -30.22 0.18 15.67
C GLY A 548 -31.39 -0.19 16.57
N LEU A 549 -31.20 -0.22 17.90
CA LEU A 549 -32.22 -0.43 18.92
C LEU A 549 -33.05 0.83 19.21
N GLY A 550 -32.69 2.00 18.65
CA GLY A 550 -33.35 3.27 18.90
C GLY A 550 -32.89 3.98 20.20
N ASN A 551 -31.87 3.46 20.88
CA ASN A 551 -31.32 4.08 22.08
C ASN A 551 -30.27 5.14 21.69
N ALA A 552 -30.73 6.33 21.30
CA ALA A 552 -29.90 7.40 20.78
C ALA A 552 -28.86 7.92 21.81
N THR A 553 -29.19 7.93 23.09
CA THR A 553 -28.31 8.46 24.14
C THR A 553 -27.07 7.58 24.29
N ASP A 554 -27.25 6.29 24.53
CA ASP A 554 -26.13 5.35 24.71
C ASP A 554 -25.36 5.16 23.42
N ALA A 555 -26.03 5.22 22.26
CA ALA A 555 -25.38 5.17 20.94
C ALA A 555 -24.34 6.28 20.76
N VAL A 556 -24.73 7.53 21.06
CA VAL A 556 -23.85 8.69 20.92
C VAL A 556 -22.74 8.68 21.97
N ILE A 557 -23.03 8.26 23.21
CA ILE A 557 -22.01 8.12 24.25
C ILE A 557 -20.94 7.12 23.79
N ALA A 558 -21.35 5.91 23.39
CA ALA A 558 -20.43 4.86 22.95
C ALA A 558 -19.59 5.31 21.73
N GLY A 559 -20.23 5.93 20.71
CA GLY A 559 -19.52 6.43 19.54
C GLY A 559 -18.48 7.53 19.88
N LYS A 560 -18.80 8.45 20.80
CA LYS A 560 -17.84 9.48 21.27
C LYS A 560 -16.71 8.87 22.07
N THR A 561 -16.99 7.87 22.92
CA THR A 561 -15.97 7.14 23.69
C THR A 561 -14.98 6.47 22.72
N ALA A 562 -15.48 5.83 21.64
CA ALA A 562 -14.64 5.22 20.62
C ALA A 562 -13.69 6.24 19.97
N VAL A 563 -14.18 7.42 19.59
CA VAL A 563 -13.36 8.48 19.01
C VAL A 563 -12.30 8.99 19.99
N GLN A 564 -12.63 9.08 21.28
CA GLN A 564 -11.71 9.50 22.33
C GLN A 564 -10.61 8.44 22.57
N LEU A 565 -10.98 7.16 22.70
CA LEU A 565 -10.04 6.07 22.92
C LEU A 565 -9.09 5.81 21.73
N ALA A 566 -9.51 6.16 20.50
CA ALA A 566 -8.63 6.10 19.33
C ALA A 566 -7.39 7.03 19.43
N GLY A 567 -7.39 8.01 20.35
CA GLY A 567 -6.25 8.81 20.77
C GLY A 567 -5.50 9.48 19.62
N ASP A 568 -4.17 9.27 19.58
CA ASP A 568 -3.27 9.84 18.58
C ASP A 568 -3.20 9.02 17.28
N ASN A 569 -3.88 7.87 17.21
CA ASN A 569 -3.97 7.08 15.98
C ASN A 569 -4.94 7.76 15.00
N SER A 570 -4.41 8.69 14.20
CA SER A 570 -5.20 9.49 13.25
C SER A 570 -6.04 8.62 12.30
N LEU A 571 -5.55 7.46 11.88
CA LEU A 571 -6.25 6.54 10.98
C LEU A 571 -7.48 5.93 11.65
N MET A 572 -7.30 5.29 12.81
CA MET A 572 -8.40 4.66 13.55
C MET A 572 -9.43 5.69 14.00
N LYS A 573 -8.96 6.90 14.33
CA LYS A 573 -9.85 8.00 14.72
C LYS A 573 -10.80 8.40 13.60
N GLN A 574 -10.36 8.43 12.33
CA GLN A 574 -11.24 8.74 11.20
C GLN A 574 -12.30 7.65 11.00
N ASP A 575 -11.95 6.38 11.19
CA ASP A 575 -12.91 5.27 11.11
C ASP A 575 -13.95 5.36 12.24
N MET A 576 -13.53 5.72 13.46
CA MET A 576 -14.45 5.93 14.58
C MET A 576 -15.36 7.16 14.34
N ILE A 577 -14.86 8.21 13.71
CA ILE A 577 -15.66 9.38 13.31
C ILE A 577 -16.69 8.99 12.22
N LEU A 578 -16.33 8.13 11.27
CA LEU A 578 -17.27 7.61 10.28
C LEU A 578 -18.41 6.83 10.93
N ASN A 579 -18.10 5.95 11.87
CA ASN A 579 -19.12 5.21 12.61
C ASN A 579 -19.98 6.14 13.49
N LEU A 580 -19.38 7.16 14.12
CA LEU A 580 -20.15 8.17 14.88
C LEU A 580 -21.09 8.96 13.95
N ALA A 581 -20.65 9.28 12.73
CA ALA A 581 -21.51 9.92 11.73
C ALA A 581 -22.71 9.01 11.35
N LYS A 582 -22.47 7.70 11.17
CA LYS A 582 -23.54 6.71 10.94
C LYS A 582 -24.49 6.60 12.15
N ILE A 583 -23.97 6.62 13.37
CA ILE A 583 -24.78 6.64 14.60
C ILE A 583 -25.70 7.86 14.61
N TYR A 584 -25.20 9.06 14.30
CA TYR A 584 -26.03 10.25 14.20
C TYR A 584 -27.09 10.14 13.09
N ALA A 585 -26.72 9.57 11.93
CA ALA A 585 -27.66 9.35 10.83
C ALA A 585 -28.80 8.38 11.25
N MET A 586 -28.45 7.27 11.88
CA MET A 586 -29.42 6.26 12.35
C MET A 586 -30.34 6.80 13.46
N THR A 587 -29.85 7.68 14.32
CA THR A 587 -30.62 8.29 15.42
C THR A 587 -31.37 9.56 15.01
N GLY A 588 -31.31 9.98 13.74
CA GLY A 588 -32.03 11.12 13.19
C GLY A 588 -31.40 12.48 13.45
N ASN A 589 -30.18 12.53 14.00
CA ASN A 589 -29.42 13.78 14.18
C ASN A 589 -28.59 14.10 12.93
N TYR A 590 -29.27 14.50 11.86
CA TYR A 590 -28.65 14.68 10.54
C TYR A 590 -27.63 15.83 10.51
N THR A 591 -27.86 16.88 11.28
CA THR A 591 -26.92 18.03 11.38
C THR A 591 -25.57 17.58 11.92
N GLU A 592 -25.54 16.79 13.00
CA GLU A 592 -24.30 16.27 13.56
C GLU A 592 -23.66 15.19 12.65
N ALA A 593 -24.49 14.36 11.98
CA ALA A 593 -23.99 13.42 10.97
C ALA A 593 -23.22 14.15 9.85
N LEU A 594 -23.81 15.21 9.29
CA LEU A 594 -23.20 16.01 8.23
C LEU A 594 -21.96 16.77 8.71
N ARG A 595 -21.91 17.20 9.96
CA ARG A 595 -20.72 17.83 10.55
C ARG A 595 -19.54 16.85 10.60
N GLN A 596 -19.78 15.59 10.97
CA GLN A 596 -18.74 14.55 10.93
C GLN A 596 -18.33 14.22 9.48
N VAL A 597 -19.29 14.16 8.57
CA VAL A 597 -19.04 13.96 7.14
C VAL A 597 -18.16 15.06 6.55
N GLU A 598 -18.45 16.33 6.85
CA GLU A 598 -17.61 17.46 6.42
C GLU A 598 -16.17 17.34 6.93
N HIS A 599 -16.00 16.90 8.19
CA HIS A 599 -14.67 16.60 8.73
C HIS A 599 -13.96 15.52 7.92
N LEU A 600 -14.61 14.37 7.66
CA LEU A 600 -14.03 13.27 6.91
C LEU A 600 -13.63 13.62 5.47
N LEU A 601 -14.38 14.53 4.83
CA LEU A 601 -14.07 14.99 3.47
C LEU A 601 -12.89 15.96 3.40
N THR A 602 -12.57 16.62 4.52
CA THR A 602 -11.45 17.57 4.63
C THR A 602 -10.19 16.97 5.22
N GLN A 603 -10.27 15.74 5.70
CA GLN A 603 -9.15 14.99 6.28
C GLN A 603 -8.91 13.68 5.52
N PRO A 604 -7.68 13.15 5.49
CA PRO A 604 -7.43 11.84 4.93
C PRO A 604 -8.27 10.77 5.62
N SER A 605 -9.11 10.09 4.85
CA SER A 605 -10.07 9.11 5.35
C SER A 605 -10.53 8.15 4.27
N TRP A 606 -11.05 6.98 4.66
CA TRP A 606 -11.78 6.05 3.78
C TRP A 606 -13.22 6.51 3.61
N PHE A 607 -13.40 7.71 3.05
CA PHE A 607 -14.72 8.28 2.85
C PHE A 607 -14.84 9.04 1.54
N SER A 608 -16.05 9.07 0.98
CA SER A 608 -16.43 9.87 -0.17
C SER A 608 -17.93 10.13 -0.13
N LEU A 609 -18.38 11.28 -0.61
CA LEU A 609 -19.83 11.57 -0.79
C LEU A 609 -20.54 10.53 -1.67
N LYS A 610 -19.79 9.80 -2.52
CA LYS A 610 -20.36 8.73 -3.35
C LYS A 610 -20.94 7.58 -2.53
N LEU A 611 -20.52 7.40 -1.27
CA LEU A 611 -21.12 6.41 -0.35
C LEU A 611 -22.59 6.69 -0.05
N PHE A 612 -23.04 7.95 -0.13
CA PHE A 612 -24.46 8.29 0.02
C PHE A 612 -25.36 7.61 -1.02
N ASN A 613 -24.79 7.21 -2.14
CA ASN A 613 -25.52 6.49 -3.20
C ASN A 613 -25.58 4.97 -2.98
N THR A 614 -24.70 4.42 -2.13
CA THR A 614 -24.53 2.96 -1.97
C THR A 614 -24.88 2.47 -0.58
N ASP A 615 -24.41 3.14 0.49
CA ASP A 615 -24.67 2.72 1.86
C ASP A 615 -26.05 3.22 2.31
N PRO A 616 -27.02 2.30 2.57
CA PRO A 616 -28.41 2.66 2.86
C PRO A 616 -28.60 3.44 4.16
N VAL A 617 -27.59 3.47 5.05
CA VAL A 617 -27.61 4.29 6.27
C VAL A 617 -27.74 5.80 5.93
N TRP A 618 -27.18 6.22 4.82
CA TRP A 618 -27.18 7.62 4.40
C TRP A 618 -28.45 8.07 3.67
N LYS A 619 -29.34 7.16 3.33
CA LYS A 619 -30.52 7.47 2.48
C LYS A 619 -31.35 8.65 3.00
N LYS A 620 -31.67 8.65 4.30
CA LYS A 620 -32.46 9.75 4.91
C LYS A 620 -31.67 11.05 5.01
N VAL A 621 -30.37 10.97 5.22
CA VAL A 621 -29.49 12.14 5.28
C VAL A 621 -29.40 12.82 3.92
N SER A 622 -29.26 12.02 2.83
CA SER A 622 -29.16 12.55 1.46
C SER A 622 -30.43 13.27 0.96
N GLU A 623 -31.57 13.04 1.60
CA GLU A 623 -32.85 13.71 1.29
C GLU A 623 -32.98 15.08 1.97
N THR A 624 -32.07 15.45 2.87
CA THR A 624 -32.14 16.71 3.65
C THR A 624 -31.66 17.91 2.85
N PRO A 625 -32.22 19.13 3.13
CA PRO A 625 -31.72 20.36 2.52
C PRO A 625 -30.26 20.67 2.90
N GLU A 626 -29.86 20.32 4.13
CA GLU A 626 -28.51 20.51 4.65
C GLU A 626 -27.48 19.70 3.86
N PHE A 627 -27.83 18.49 3.43
CA PHE A 627 -26.96 17.67 2.57
C PHE A 627 -26.73 18.33 1.21
N ARG A 628 -27.77 18.90 0.59
CA ARG A 628 -27.63 19.62 -0.69
C ARG A 628 -26.70 20.82 -0.54
N GLY A 629 -26.84 21.59 0.54
CA GLY A 629 -25.93 22.68 0.85
C GLY A 629 -24.48 22.23 1.04
N LEU A 630 -24.27 21.09 1.66
CA LEU A 630 -22.94 20.48 1.80
C LEU A 630 -22.39 20.02 0.44
N GLU A 631 -23.21 19.38 -0.40
CA GLU A 631 -22.83 18.91 -1.73
C GLU A 631 -22.42 20.08 -2.65
N GLU A 632 -23.17 21.19 -2.65
CA GLU A 632 -22.81 22.41 -3.38
C GLU A 632 -21.48 23.01 -2.89
N LYS A 633 -21.30 23.13 -1.57
CA LYS A 633 -20.06 23.61 -0.95
C LYS A 633 -18.85 22.76 -1.30
N LEU A 634 -19.03 21.44 -1.40
CA LEU A 634 -17.96 20.48 -1.60
C LEU A 634 -17.68 20.14 -3.07
N ASN A 635 -18.56 20.50 -4.01
CA ASN A 635 -18.26 20.40 -5.44
C ASN A 635 -17.00 21.20 -5.84
N ASP A 636 -16.67 22.26 -5.09
CA ASP A 636 -15.40 22.98 -5.22
C ASP A 636 -14.23 22.27 -4.49
N LEU A 637 -14.50 21.37 -3.53
CA LEU A 637 -13.53 20.66 -2.71
C LEU A 637 -13.28 19.19 -3.15
N ASN A 638 -14.04 18.67 -4.12
CA ASN A 638 -13.89 17.30 -4.65
C ASN A 638 -12.57 17.09 -5.43
N LYS A 639 -11.51 17.79 -5.02
CA LYS A 639 -10.14 17.61 -5.51
C LYS A 639 -9.36 16.73 -4.53
N PRO A 640 -8.46 15.86 -5.04
CA PRO A 640 -7.57 15.10 -4.16
C PRO A 640 -6.88 16.02 -3.16
N LEU A 641 -6.82 15.60 -1.90
CA LEU A 641 -6.12 16.35 -0.87
C LEU A 641 -4.66 16.52 -1.29
N LYS A 642 -4.15 17.74 -1.23
CA LYS A 642 -2.77 18.08 -1.58
C LYS A 642 -1.95 18.15 -0.30
N TYR A 643 -1.04 17.20 -0.11
CA TYR A 643 -0.04 17.19 0.94
C TYR A 643 1.38 17.12 0.38
#